data_82b5aa5afcefddc97c1dcb8a05cb08ad
#
_entry.id   82b5aa5afcefddc97c1dcb8a05cb08ad
#
_cell.length_a   1.000
_cell.length_b   1.000
_cell.length_c   1.000
_cell.angle_alpha   90.00
_cell.angle_beta   90.00
_cell.angle_gamma   90.00
#
_symmetry.space_group_name_H-M   'P 1'
#
loop_
_entity.id
_entity.type
_entity.pdbx_description
1 polymer ?
#
loop_
_entity_poly.entity_id
_entity_poly.type
_entity_poly.pdbx_seq_one_letter_code
_entity_poly.pdbx_strand_id
1 'polypeptide(L)'
;MKKSTYLWMLPLLFAWPQQMTAQHPLSLPADSITIDSLLETVEKNTPYRIFTTISAPFKLLVKGKASPLQQLKEALEPTPYKLSVSGNNLFVLKEQELITLLPAKLTGEPEKGESYYGDVYTYLSGEPEKASSENKVYNVGDVRIKQPPRKAVLKGQVTNFKTGEPMIGINLILKDPWIATTTDVKGNFTLELPTGHKQIDIKGLNIKDTRRQIMLYSDGTLDIELEETTHMLDEVTITSGRIQNVKSTQLGAETLRPTQLKNIPMALGEVDILKMVQALPGVKTVGEASSGFNVRGGATDQNLILLNDGTIYNPNHLFGFFAAFNSDMVKEAEIYKSSIPAQYGGRISSILDITGKEANKEKFTGSAGIGLVTSKLNLEIPIIKDRTSVLLSGRTTYSDWIMKQLPEKSGYKNGTAGFYDLAAIVAHKFNDKHSLNVYGYYSHDRFAFNSNEKYGYNNLNASARWRAVFNEKLIGYFSAGYDHYDYNNRETVNASAAYKLSFDINQYFVKADFTNILADKHTLNFGFKSMLYHINSGTYEPEGSESFVKKDVLQKDKALETAFYLGDEWEITPKLSVNAGIRYSLFSALGPRSYYQYASGMLPHESTITDTITAGAGKFMKTYHGPEFRLSARYAFTDNFSVKAGFNSMRQYIHKLSNTVIMSPTDTWKLSDVNIKPQRGWQAAAGLYLNSPSGIWEYSVEGYYKRMSDYLDYRGGAKLLMNHHIETDVINTQGHAYGVELQVKKQVGKLNGWMNYTYSRTFLRQNDKRIEKPVNNGDWYPTEYDKPHDFKFVGNYKFTHRYSMSINVDYSTGRPTTIPAGQYYDESTQSMRVYYTERNSYRIPDYFRTDISFNIEPSHHLTLLTHSSISIGVYNVTGRKNVYSIYYMPEEGQIKGYQISIFGVPIPFITYNIKF
;
A
#
# COMPACT_ATOMS: atom_id res chain seq x y z
N MET A 1 12.43 -21.65 -41.21
CA MET A 1 11.64 -22.90 -41.46
C MET A 1 11.56 -23.71 -40.16
N LYS A 2 10.38 -24.26 -39.93
CA LYS A 2 9.93 -25.13 -38.85
C LYS A 2 9.57 -24.43 -37.52
N LYS A 3 8.26 -24.23 -37.39
CA LYS A 3 7.46 -24.01 -36.19
C LYS A 3 7.55 -25.22 -35.26
N SER A 4 7.67 -24.97 -33.99
CA SER A 4 7.28 -25.94 -32.95
C SER A 4 6.60 -25.20 -31.83
N THR A 5 5.30 -25.29 -31.85
CA THR A 5 4.34 -24.82 -30.84
C THR A 5 4.36 -25.88 -29.72
N TYR A 6 4.78 -25.54 -28.52
CA TYR A 6 4.49 -26.37 -27.34
C TYR A 6 3.49 -25.61 -26.47
N LEU A 7 2.25 -26.03 -26.63
CA LEU A 7 1.10 -25.75 -25.78
C LEU A 7 1.20 -26.71 -24.58
N TRP A 8 1.54 -26.21 -23.39
CA TRP A 8 1.38 -26.96 -22.15
C TRP A 8 0.02 -26.60 -21.57
N MET A 9 -1.00 -27.40 -21.93
CA MET A 9 -2.24 -27.52 -21.17
C MET A 9 -1.93 -28.30 -19.88
N LEU A 10 -2.08 -27.64 -18.73
CA LEU A 10 -2.37 -28.36 -17.48
C LEU A 10 -3.76 -28.97 -17.62
N PRO A 11 -3.94 -30.29 -17.44
CA PRO A 11 -5.25 -30.86 -17.30
C PRO A 11 -5.80 -30.45 -15.92
N LEU A 12 -6.81 -29.60 -15.92
CA LEU A 12 -7.76 -29.51 -14.82
C LEU A 12 -8.44 -30.88 -14.74
N LEU A 13 -8.06 -31.67 -13.77
CA LEU A 13 -8.76 -32.85 -13.34
C LEU A 13 -10.14 -32.44 -12.80
N PHE A 14 -11.11 -32.27 -13.68
CA PHE A 14 -12.51 -32.46 -13.32
C PHE A 14 -12.70 -33.96 -13.11
N ALA A 15 -12.55 -34.42 -11.89
CA ALA A 15 -13.06 -35.68 -11.48
C ALA A 15 -14.61 -35.59 -11.48
N TRP A 16 -15.22 -36.01 -12.55
CA TRP A 16 -16.62 -36.43 -12.50
C TRP A 16 -16.75 -37.54 -11.46
N PRO A 17 -17.74 -37.48 -10.56
CA PRO A 17 -17.98 -38.59 -9.67
C PRO A 17 -18.44 -39.78 -10.53
N GLN A 18 -17.58 -40.76 -10.72
CA GLN A 18 -18.03 -42.09 -11.14
C GLN A 18 -18.95 -42.58 -10.04
N GLN A 19 -20.18 -42.84 -10.38
CA GLN A 19 -21.08 -43.64 -9.58
C GLN A 19 -20.45 -45.02 -9.43
N MET A 20 -19.69 -45.23 -8.38
CA MET A 20 -19.34 -46.57 -7.92
C MET A 20 -20.58 -47.18 -7.31
N THR A 21 -21.26 -48.01 -8.08
CA THR A 21 -22.24 -48.96 -7.56
C THR A 21 -21.49 -49.94 -6.67
N ALA A 22 -21.56 -49.77 -5.36
CA ALA A 22 -21.09 -50.76 -4.40
C ALA A 22 -22.11 -51.89 -4.41
N GLN A 23 -21.83 -52.91 -5.22
CA GLN A 23 -22.56 -54.18 -5.19
C GLN A 23 -21.76 -55.19 -4.42
N HIS A 24 -21.92 -55.24 -3.10
CA HIS A 24 -21.76 -56.47 -2.36
C HIS A 24 -22.88 -56.57 -1.32
N PRO A 25 -23.74 -57.62 -1.40
CA PRO A 25 -24.76 -57.84 -0.39
C PRO A 25 -24.08 -58.33 0.91
N LEU A 26 -24.16 -57.52 1.96
CA LEU A 26 -23.81 -57.94 3.31
C LEU A 26 -24.90 -58.85 3.85
N SER A 27 -24.58 -60.09 4.14
CA SER A 27 -25.45 -60.97 4.90
C SER A 27 -25.22 -60.73 6.39
N LEU A 28 -26.05 -59.85 6.99
CA LEU A 28 -26.14 -59.73 8.45
C LEU A 28 -27.05 -60.86 8.97
N PRO A 29 -26.73 -61.52 10.10
CA PRO A 29 -27.62 -62.53 10.70
C PRO A 29 -28.94 -61.89 11.15
N ALA A 30 -30.04 -62.64 11.05
CA ALA A 30 -31.40 -62.18 11.35
C ALA A 30 -31.67 -62.06 12.87
N ASP A 31 -30.76 -61.33 13.59
CA ASP A 31 -30.89 -61.13 15.03
C ASP A 31 -30.98 -59.61 15.36
N SER A 32 -31.51 -59.28 16.51
CA SER A 32 -31.61 -57.89 16.98
C SER A 32 -30.23 -57.29 17.19
N ILE A 33 -29.91 -56.30 16.39
CA ILE A 33 -28.64 -55.56 16.46
C ILE A 33 -28.86 -54.19 17.13
N THR A 34 -27.86 -53.66 17.84
CA THR A 34 -27.94 -52.29 18.36
C THR A 34 -27.76 -51.30 17.23
N ILE A 35 -28.43 -50.14 17.31
CA ILE A 35 -28.34 -49.09 16.30
C ILE A 35 -26.89 -48.66 16.06
N ASP A 36 -26.09 -48.51 17.10
CA ASP A 36 -24.68 -48.10 16.99
C ASP A 36 -23.86 -49.11 16.19
N SER A 37 -24.06 -50.39 16.42
CA SER A 37 -23.39 -51.49 15.72
C SER A 37 -23.83 -51.57 14.25
N LEU A 38 -25.09 -51.21 13.95
CA LEU A 38 -25.59 -51.13 12.58
C LEU A 38 -24.98 -49.93 11.85
N LEU A 39 -24.96 -48.77 12.48
CA LEU A 39 -24.36 -47.54 11.91
C LEU A 39 -22.86 -47.75 11.64
N GLU A 40 -22.11 -48.29 12.60
CA GLU A 40 -20.69 -48.63 12.43
C GLU A 40 -20.44 -49.62 11.29
N THR A 41 -21.33 -50.62 11.15
CA THR A 41 -21.25 -51.59 10.05
C THR A 41 -21.50 -50.95 8.70
N VAL A 42 -22.47 -50.04 8.60
CA VAL A 42 -22.75 -49.29 7.38
C VAL A 42 -21.59 -48.38 7.04
N GLU A 43 -21.01 -47.65 8.00
CA GLU A 43 -19.89 -46.74 7.78
C GLU A 43 -18.60 -47.48 7.37
N LYS A 44 -18.34 -48.68 7.94
CA LYS A 44 -17.19 -49.52 7.55
C LYS A 44 -17.28 -50.13 6.15
N ASN A 45 -18.50 -50.43 5.68
CA ASN A 45 -18.71 -51.18 4.45
C ASN A 45 -19.27 -50.33 3.30
N THR A 46 -19.39 -49.02 3.49
CA THR A 46 -19.87 -48.09 2.47
C THR A 46 -19.03 -46.82 2.49
N PRO A 47 -19.01 -46.03 1.41
CA PRO A 47 -18.28 -44.74 1.37
C PRO A 47 -18.99 -43.64 2.17
N TYR A 48 -20.03 -43.93 2.90
CA TYR A 48 -20.83 -42.96 3.64
C TYR A 48 -20.26 -42.66 5.02
N ARG A 49 -20.27 -41.37 5.41
CA ARG A 49 -20.09 -40.93 6.79
C ARG A 49 -21.45 -40.69 7.43
N ILE A 50 -21.64 -41.18 8.66
CA ILE A 50 -22.91 -41.10 9.34
C ILE A 50 -22.92 -40.05 10.43
N PHE A 51 -23.90 -39.16 10.37
CA PHE A 51 -24.18 -38.13 11.37
C PHE A 51 -25.54 -38.42 12.02
N THR A 52 -25.56 -38.53 13.34
CA THR A 52 -26.77 -38.91 14.05
C THR A 52 -27.04 -38.06 15.28
N THR A 53 -28.33 -37.89 15.60
CA THR A 53 -28.81 -37.28 16.86
C THR A 53 -29.23 -38.33 17.88
N ILE A 54 -28.94 -39.62 17.65
CA ILE A 54 -29.26 -40.71 18.57
C ILE A 54 -28.40 -40.57 19.82
N SER A 55 -29.05 -40.40 20.98
CA SER A 55 -28.39 -40.16 22.26
C SER A 55 -28.41 -41.35 23.20
N ALA A 56 -29.16 -42.41 22.86
CA ALA A 56 -29.23 -43.65 23.64
C ALA A 56 -29.36 -44.88 22.72
N PRO A 57 -28.57 -45.95 22.95
CA PRO A 57 -28.60 -47.14 22.11
C PRO A 57 -29.95 -47.85 22.26
N PHE A 58 -30.52 -48.34 21.16
CA PHE A 58 -31.71 -49.21 21.11
C PHE A 58 -31.51 -50.32 20.10
N LYS A 59 -32.32 -51.40 20.20
CA LYS A 59 -32.20 -52.54 19.32
C LYS A 59 -33.14 -52.48 18.15
N LEU A 60 -32.66 -52.85 16.96
CA LEU A 60 -33.37 -52.90 15.71
C LEU A 60 -33.42 -54.31 15.16
N LEU A 61 -34.52 -54.65 14.49
CA LEU A 61 -34.65 -55.93 13.75
C LEU A 61 -34.26 -55.70 12.29
N VAL A 62 -33.18 -56.30 11.86
CA VAL A 62 -32.71 -56.24 10.47
C VAL A 62 -33.15 -57.51 9.73
N LYS A 63 -33.93 -57.33 8.67
CA LYS A 63 -34.45 -58.43 7.85
C LYS A 63 -33.88 -58.35 6.42
N GLY A 64 -33.33 -59.46 5.95
CA GLY A 64 -33.10 -59.71 4.52
C GLY A 64 -31.72 -59.47 3.98
N LYS A 65 -31.51 -59.85 2.70
CA LYS A 65 -30.26 -59.61 1.91
C LYS A 65 -30.43 -58.34 1.03
N ALA A 66 -30.40 -57.21 1.60
CA ALA A 66 -30.46 -55.93 0.87
C ALA A 66 -29.14 -55.14 0.98
N SER A 67 -28.97 -54.06 0.22
CA SER A 67 -27.77 -53.19 0.37
C SER A 67 -27.73 -52.59 1.79
N PRO A 68 -26.54 -52.29 2.35
CA PRO A 68 -26.40 -51.71 3.69
C PRO A 68 -27.29 -50.48 3.94
N LEU A 69 -27.40 -49.61 2.95
CA LEU A 69 -28.23 -48.42 3.00
C LEU A 69 -29.73 -48.76 3.09
N GLN A 70 -30.16 -49.76 2.34
CA GLN A 70 -31.54 -50.22 2.34
C GLN A 70 -31.94 -50.92 3.65
N GLN A 71 -31.02 -51.72 4.21
CA GLN A 71 -31.18 -52.33 5.52
C GLN A 71 -31.29 -51.30 6.64
N LEU A 72 -30.48 -50.25 6.58
CA LEU A 72 -30.54 -49.14 7.53
C LEU A 72 -31.88 -48.37 7.39
N LYS A 73 -32.32 -48.12 6.16
CA LYS A 73 -33.60 -47.45 5.91
C LYS A 73 -34.80 -48.25 6.44
N GLU A 74 -34.86 -49.53 6.15
CA GLU A 74 -35.93 -50.44 6.59
C GLU A 74 -35.91 -50.63 8.11
N ALA A 75 -34.72 -50.70 8.73
CA ALA A 75 -34.58 -50.82 10.17
C ALA A 75 -35.01 -49.54 10.93
N LEU A 76 -34.86 -48.39 10.33
CA LEU A 76 -35.25 -47.10 10.93
C LEU A 76 -36.72 -46.75 10.72
N GLU A 77 -37.43 -47.39 9.75
CA GLU A 77 -38.82 -47.07 9.40
C GLU A 77 -39.80 -47.14 10.58
N PRO A 78 -39.71 -48.14 11.50
CA PRO A 78 -40.60 -48.21 12.68
C PRO A 78 -40.18 -47.29 13.82
N THR A 79 -39.12 -46.51 13.65
CA THR A 79 -38.55 -45.65 14.69
C THR A 79 -38.84 -44.17 14.42
N PRO A 80 -38.73 -43.27 15.40
CA PRO A 80 -38.88 -41.83 15.17
C PRO A 80 -37.71 -41.18 14.39
N TYR A 81 -36.72 -41.97 13.96
CA TYR A 81 -35.56 -41.47 13.26
C TYR A 81 -35.76 -41.56 11.75
N LYS A 82 -35.38 -40.49 11.06
CA LYS A 82 -35.45 -40.33 9.61
C LYS A 82 -34.06 -40.34 9.02
N LEU A 83 -33.91 -41.08 7.92
CA LEU A 83 -32.65 -41.15 7.16
C LEU A 83 -32.70 -40.19 5.97
N SER A 84 -31.74 -39.28 5.89
CA SER A 84 -31.51 -38.37 4.75
C SER A 84 -30.12 -38.58 4.19
N VAL A 85 -30.00 -38.55 2.85
CA VAL A 85 -28.71 -38.74 2.15
C VAL A 85 -28.34 -37.43 1.45
N SER A 86 -27.11 -36.97 1.64
CA SER A 86 -26.56 -35.78 0.93
C SER A 86 -25.10 -36.02 0.55
N GLY A 87 -24.86 -36.31 -0.72
CA GLY A 87 -23.53 -36.71 -1.20
C GLY A 87 -23.06 -38.00 -0.50
N ASN A 88 -21.89 -38.00 0.07
CA ASN A 88 -21.32 -39.13 0.84
C ASN A 88 -21.68 -39.09 2.35
N ASN A 89 -22.65 -38.26 2.74
CA ASN A 89 -23.06 -38.14 4.14
C ASN A 89 -24.48 -38.68 4.33
N LEU A 90 -24.67 -39.54 5.38
CA LEU A 90 -25.94 -40.01 5.86
C LEU A 90 -26.30 -39.30 7.16
N PHE A 91 -27.50 -38.74 7.22
CA PHE A 91 -28.02 -38.08 8.41
C PHE A 91 -29.18 -38.90 8.99
N VAL A 92 -29.02 -39.33 10.24
CA VAL A 92 -30.07 -40.03 10.98
C VAL A 92 -30.57 -39.10 12.08
N LEU A 93 -31.71 -38.42 11.80
CA LEU A 93 -32.25 -37.37 12.64
C LEU A 93 -33.56 -37.74 13.28
N LYS A 94 -33.78 -37.35 14.53
CA LYS A 94 -35.02 -37.66 15.23
C LYS A 94 -36.15 -36.75 14.72
N GLU A 95 -37.25 -37.34 14.21
CA GLU A 95 -38.47 -36.65 13.74
C GLU A 95 -38.28 -35.60 12.68
N GLN A 96 -37.09 -35.49 12.10
CA GLN A 96 -36.73 -34.47 11.08
C GLN A 96 -36.08 -35.11 9.87
N GLU A 97 -36.39 -34.58 8.69
CA GLU A 97 -35.66 -34.92 7.45
C GLU A 97 -34.74 -33.76 7.09
N LEU A 98 -33.54 -34.08 6.59
CA LEU A 98 -32.63 -33.04 6.05
C LEU A 98 -33.24 -32.52 4.76
N ILE A 99 -33.53 -31.23 4.74
CA ILE A 99 -33.98 -30.53 3.53
C ILE A 99 -32.77 -30.31 2.63
N THR A 100 -32.58 -31.17 1.64
CA THR A 100 -31.46 -31.07 0.67
C THR A 100 -31.81 -30.25 -0.57
N LEU A 101 -33.10 -29.95 -0.82
CA LEU A 101 -33.60 -29.07 -1.85
C LEU A 101 -34.46 -28.00 -1.21
N LEU A 102 -34.03 -26.75 -1.31
CA LEU A 102 -34.85 -25.62 -0.87
C LEU A 102 -36.10 -25.54 -1.76
N PRO A 103 -37.30 -25.28 -1.19
CA PRO A 103 -38.50 -25.02 -1.98
C PRO A 103 -38.27 -23.85 -2.93
N ALA A 104 -38.81 -23.91 -4.14
CA ALA A 104 -38.65 -22.84 -5.17
C ALA A 104 -39.06 -21.44 -4.71
N LYS A 105 -39.89 -21.33 -3.69
CA LYS A 105 -40.24 -20.05 -3.05
C LYS A 105 -39.11 -19.41 -2.21
N LEU A 106 -38.09 -20.15 -1.85
CA LEU A 106 -36.90 -19.65 -1.14
C LEU A 106 -35.75 -19.33 -2.10
N THR A 107 -35.80 -19.76 -3.33
CA THR A 107 -34.86 -19.41 -4.42
C THR A 107 -35.44 -18.31 -5.30
N GLY A 108 -36.39 -17.51 -4.79
CA GLY A 108 -37.13 -16.51 -5.54
C GLY A 108 -36.32 -15.84 -6.63
N GLU A 109 -36.71 -16.05 -7.89
CA GLU A 109 -36.30 -15.15 -8.95
C GLU A 109 -36.78 -13.74 -8.55
N PRO A 110 -35.98 -12.70 -8.67
CA PRO A 110 -36.41 -11.36 -8.36
C PRO A 110 -37.57 -10.99 -9.30
N GLU A 111 -38.74 -10.72 -8.74
CA GLU A 111 -39.84 -10.14 -9.52
C GLU A 111 -39.32 -8.88 -10.19
N LYS A 112 -39.54 -8.79 -11.51
CA LYS A 112 -39.20 -7.60 -12.31
C LYS A 112 -39.95 -6.41 -11.75
N GLY A 113 -39.30 -5.59 -10.95
CA GLY A 113 -39.87 -4.34 -10.50
C GLY A 113 -39.37 -3.70 -9.20
N GLU A 114 -38.59 -4.38 -8.41
CA GLU A 114 -38.02 -3.74 -7.22
C GLU A 114 -36.82 -2.84 -7.54
N SER A 115 -37.01 -1.56 -7.25
CA SER A 115 -35.99 -0.53 -7.50
C SER A 115 -34.73 -0.78 -6.71
N TYR A 116 -33.63 -0.85 -7.41
CA TYR A 116 -32.27 -1.10 -7.00
C TYR A 116 -31.65 -0.02 -6.07
N TYR A 117 -32.46 0.81 -5.44
CA TYR A 117 -31.99 1.93 -4.61
C TYR A 117 -31.61 1.54 -3.17
N GLY A 118 -31.97 0.34 -2.71
CA GLY A 118 -31.64 -0.12 -1.35
C GLY A 118 -30.16 -0.36 -1.10
N ASP A 119 -29.42 -0.84 -2.12
CA ASP A 119 -28.02 -1.21 -1.99
C ASP A 119 -27.04 -0.03 -2.06
N VAL A 120 -27.48 1.12 -2.58
CA VAL A 120 -26.65 2.31 -2.76
C VAL A 120 -26.15 2.88 -1.42
N TYR A 121 -27.00 2.82 -0.39
CA TYR A 121 -26.63 3.34 0.93
C TYR A 121 -25.58 2.49 1.66
N THR A 122 -25.56 1.21 1.43
CA THR A 122 -24.59 0.30 2.07
C THR A 122 -23.18 0.46 1.51
N TYR A 123 -23.06 0.79 0.22
CA TYR A 123 -21.75 1.02 -0.43
C TYR A 123 -21.19 2.42 -0.18
N LEU A 124 -22.02 3.33 0.31
CA LEU A 124 -21.61 4.72 0.56
C LEU A 124 -20.76 4.89 1.82
N SER A 125 -20.71 3.90 2.69
CA SER A 125 -19.98 3.98 3.95
C SER A 125 -18.52 3.47 3.91
N GLY A 126 -18.01 3.05 2.78
CA GLY A 126 -16.56 2.96 2.44
C GLY A 126 -15.59 2.18 3.32
N GLU A 127 -16.03 1.30 4.27
CA GLU A 127 -15.09 0.46 5.04
C GLU A 127 -15.40 -1.04 4.92
N PRO A 128 -14.42 -1.85 4.52
CA PRO A 128 -14.58 -3.30 4.37
C PRO A 128 -14.60 -4.08 5.69
N GLU A 129 -14.24 -3.46 6.82
CA GLU A 129 -14.00 -4.20 8.07
C GLU A 129 -15.26 -4.73 8.75
N LYS A 130 -16.45 -4.27 8.37
CA LYS A 130 -17.73 -4.72 8.95
C LYS A 130 -18.48 -5.78 8.14
N ALA A 131 -17.92 -6.26 7.03
CA ALA A 131 -18.57 -7.23 6.16
C ALA A 131 -18.98 -8.51 6.90
N SER A 132 -18.24 -8.97 7.90
CA SER A 132 -18.55 -10.21 8.62
C SER A 132 -19.81 -10.09 9.50
N SER A 133 -20.02 -8.99 10.21
CA SER A 133 -21.20 -8.79 11.05
C SER A 133 -22.45 -8.44 10.22
N GLU A 134 -22.29 -7.80 9.08
CA GLU A 134 -23.37 -7.49 8.14
C GLU A 134 -23.76 -8.71 7.29
N ASN A 135 -22.84 -9.62 7.05
CA ASN A 135 -23.09 -10.85 6.28
C ASN A 135 -23.49 -12.04 7.15
N LYS A 136 -23.45 -11.89 8.46
CA LYS A 136 -23.90 -12.91 9.41
C LYS A 136 -25.42 -12.85 9.53
N VAL A 137 -26.09 -14.00 9.42
CA VAL A 137 -27.50 -14.13 9.74
C VAL A 137 -27.64 -14.56 11.19
N TYR A 138 -28.28 -13.70 11.99
CA TYR A 138 -28.52 -13.97 13.41
C TYR A 138 -29.88 -14.67 13.56
N ASN A 139 -29.88 -15.88 14.12
CA ASN A 139 -31.12 -16.58 14.43
C ASN A 139 -31.68 -16.03 15.75
N VAL A 140 -32.92 -15.58 15.73
CA VAL A 140 -33.62 -14.99 16.89
C VAL A 140 -34.92 -15.74 17.16
N GLY A 141 -35.13 -16.12 18.42
CA GLY A 141 -36.26 -16.89 18.84
C GLY A 141 -36.05 -18.40 18.74
N ASP A 142 -37.10 -19.20 18.97
CA ASP A 142 -37.03 -20.66 18.95
C ASP A 142 -37.12 -21.22 17.52
N VAL A 143 -35.99 -21.73 17.06
CA VAL A 143 -35.81 -22.33 15.71
C VAL A 143 -36.72 -23.55 15.45
N ARG A 144 -37.25 -24.19 16.52
CA ARG A 144 -38.05 -25.41 16.45
C ARG A 144 -39.51 -25.16 16.14
N ILE A 145 -39.98 -23.92 16.10
CA ILE A 145 -41.36 -23.57 15.84
C ILE A 145 -41.73 -23.93 14.41
N LYS A 146 -42.64 -24.90 14.25
CA LYS A 146 -43.11 -25.38 12.95
C LYS A 146 -44.00 -24.37 12.22
N GLN A 147 -44.69 -23.49 12.98
CA GLN A 147 -45.52 -22.41 12.44
C GLN A 147 -45.16 -21.14 13.18
N PRO A 148 -44.25 -20.32 12.64
CA PRO A 148 -43.90 -19.06 13.28
C PRO A 148 -45.11 -18.12 13.29
N PRO A 149 -45.28 -17.31 14.34
CA PRO A 149 -46.29 -16.28 14.40
C PRO A 149 -46.13 -15.31 13.23
N ARG A 150 -47.15 -14.57 12.83
CA ARG A 150 -47.03 -13.57 11.78
C ARG A 150 -46.09 -12.43 12.14
N LYS A 151 -46.01 -12.12 13.44
CA LYS A 151 -45.12 -11.11 14.00
C LYS A 151 -44.45 -11.65 15.26
N ALA A 152 -43.27 -11.16 15.56
CA ALA A 152 -42.52 -11.45 16.76
C ALA A 152 -41.77 -10.21 17.27
N VAL A 153 -41.46 -10.18 18.54
CA VAL A 153 -40.82 -9.06 19.22
C VAL A 153 -39.32 -9.34 19.34
N LEU A 154 -38.53 -8.51 18.66
CA LEU A 154 -37.10 -8.46 18.80
C LEU A 154 -36.74 -7.46 19.89
N LYS A 155 -36.03 -7.88 20.93
CA LYS A 155 -35.48 -7.02 21.97
C LYS A 155 -33.96 -7.11 21.96
N GLY A 156 -33.30 -6.12 22.54
CA GLY A 156 -31.85 -6.18 22.72
C GLY A 156 -31.28 -4.87 23.23
N GLN A 157 -29.99 -4.87 23.41
CA GLN A 157 -29.22 -3.71 23.82
C GLN A 157 -28.19 -3.37 22.73
N VAL A 158 -28.04 -2.07 22.45
CA VAL A 158 -26.97 -1.56 21.61
C VAL A 158 -25.88 -1.00 22.50
N THR A 159 -24.67 -1.53 22.37
CA THR A 159 -23.51 -1.11 23.14
C THR A 159 -22.37 -0.68 22.24
N ASN A 160 -21.52 0.19 22.75
CA ASN A 160 -20.29 0.59 22.09
C ASN A 160 -19.30 -0.59 22.12
N PHE A 161 -18.84 -1.03 20.96
CA PHE A 161 -17.88 -2.13 20.82
C PHE A 161 -16.57 -1.89 21.61
N LYS A 162 -16.18 -0.62 21.79
CA LYS A 162 -14.91 -0.24 22.45
C LYS A 162 -15.06 -0.04 23.96
N THR A 163 -16.13 0.56 24.42
CA THR A 163 -16.28 0.92 25.83
C THR A 163 -17.27 0.00 26.57
N GLY A 164 -18.07 -0.79 25.83
CA GLY A 164 -19.15 -1.59 26.42
C GLY A 164 -20.31 -0.74 26.94
N GLU A 165 -20.25 0.59 26.81
CA GLU A 165 -21.29 1.51 27.29
C GLU A 165 -22.53 1.42 26.41
N PRO A 166 -23.74 1.58 26.99
CA PRO A 166 -24.99 1.62 26.23
C PRO A 166 -25.05 2.82 25.30
N MET A 167 -25.49 2.61 24.06
CA MET A 167 -25.60 3.64 23.04
C MET A 167 -27.05 4.15 22.94
N ILE A 168 -27.23 5.42 23.26
CA ILE A 168 -28.52 6.12 23.27
C ILE A 168 -28.80 6.70 21.88
N GLY A 169 -30.07 6.71 21.45
CA GLY A 169 -30.49 7.42 20.23
C GLY A 169 -30.12 6.68 18.93
N ILE A 170 -29.82 5.41 19.00
CA ILE A 170 -29.56 4.59 17.82
C ILE A 170 -30.90 4.14 17.21
N ASN A 171 -31.09 4.43 15.93
CA ASN A 171 -32.28 4.05 15.17
C ASN A 171 -32.07 2.68 14.52
N LEU A 172 -32.99 1.77 14.75
CA LEU A 172 -33.08 0.47 14.08
C LEU A 172 -34.30 0.51 13.14
N ILE A 173 -34.07 0.27 11.85
CA ILE A 173 -35.06 0.52 10.79
C ILE A 173 -35.20 -0.73 9.93
N LEU A 174 -36.41 -1.28 9.85
CA LEU A 174 -36.82 -2.18 8.79
C LEU A 174 -37.50 -1.34 7.70
N LYS A 175 -37.12 -1.52 6.44
CA LYS A 175 -37.66 -0.71 5.33
C LYS A 175 -38.98 -1.23 4.75
N ASP A 176 -39.15 -2.55 4.79
CA ASP A 176 -40.36 -3.18 4.23
C ASP A 176 -40.86 -4.30 5.18
N PRO A 177 -42.04 -4.09 5.82
CA PRO A 177 -42.77 -2.81 5.99
C PRO A 177 -41.93 -1.81 6.80
N TRP A 178 -42.19 -0.51 6.66
CA TRP A 178 -41.46 0.51 7.41
C TRP A 178 -41.80 0.43 8.90
N ILE A 179 -40.82 -0.06 9.66
CA ILE A 179 -40.91 -0.17 11.13
C ILE A 179 -39.60 0.33 11.71
N ALA A 180 -39.63 1.22 12.69
CA ALA A 180 -38.43 1.77 13.30
C ALA A 180 -38.61 1.89 14.82
N THR A 181 -37.48 1.79 15.52
CA THR A 181 -37.39 2.09 16.95
C THR A 181 -36.05 2.79 17.23
N THR A 182 -35.99 3.47 18.40
CA THR A 182 -34.78 4.15 18.84
C THR A 182 -34.37 3.63 20.21
N THR A 183 -33.07 3.47 20.45
CA THR A 183 -32.56 2.99 21.75
C THR A 183 -32.78 4.02 22.87
N ASP A 184 -33.15 3.52 24.04
CA ASP A 184 -33.34 4.31 25.26
C ASP A 184 -32.01 4.71 25.93
N VAL A 185 -32.08 5.37 27.09
CA VAL A 185 -30.90 5.81 27.88
C VAL A 185 -30.00 4.66 28.35
N LYS A 186 -30.51 3.44 28.33
CA LYS A 186 -29.75 2.23 28.65
C LYS A 186 -29.35 1.45 27.41
N GLY A 187 -29.52 2.04 26.20
CA GLY A 187 -29.23 1.39 24.93
C GLY A 187 -30.22 0.29 24.53
N ASN A 188 -31.33 0.09 25.28
CA ASN A 188 -32.29 -0.97 24.99
C ASN A 188 -33.20 -0.57 23.84
N PHE A 189 -33.60 -1.53 23.03
CA PHE A 189 -34.62 -1.37 22.00
C PHE A 189 -35.63 -2.51 22.00
N THR A 190 -36.79 -2.24 21.49
CA THR A 190 -37.86 -3.23 21.25
C THR A 190 -38.46 -2.96 19.89
N LEU A 191 -38.55 -3.98 19.06
CA LEU A 191 -39.05 -3.85 17.67
C LEU A 191 -39.98 -5.03 17.34
N GLU A 192 -41.23 -4.77 17.02
CA GLU A 192 -42.17 -5.78 16.58
C GLU A 192 -42.05 -5.95 15.07
N LEU A 193 -41.63 -7.10 14.59
CA LEU A 193 -41.31 -7.39 13.20
C LEU A 193 -42.10 -8.58 12.65
N PRO A 194 -42.44 -8.61 11.35
CA PRO A 194 -42.86 -9.84 10.69
C PRO A 194 -41.76 -10.92 10.82
N THR A 195 -42.15 -12.16 11.08
CA THR A 195 -41.19 -13.28 11.17
C THR A 195 -40.55 -13.60 9.82
N GLY A 196 -39.46 -14.36 9.84
CA GLY A 196 -38.66 -14.73 8.68
C GLY A 196 -37.39 -13.92 8.53
N HIS A 197 -36.75 -13.98 7.35
CA HIS A 197 -35.53 -13.26 7.08
C HIS A 197 -35.78 -11.75 6.97
N LYS A 198 -35.07 -10.96 7.79
CA LYS A 198 -35.18 -9.48 7.82
C LYS A 198 -33.79 -8.85 7.84
N GLN A 199 -33.73 -7.69 7.21
CA GLN A 199 -32.55 -6.82 7.27
C GLN A 199 -32.90 -5.56 8.03
N ILE A 200 -32.22 -5.32 9.14
CA ILE A 200 -32.40 -4.14 9.97
C ILE A 200 -31.25 -3.19 9.68
N ASP A 201 -31.54 -2.00 9.21
CA ASP A 201 -30.58 -0.92 9.06
C ASP A 201 -30.45 -0.18 10.39
N ILE A 202 -29.22 0.12 10.79
CA ILE A 202 -28.89 0.77 12.06
C ILE A 202 -28.20 2.09 11.78
N LYS A 203 -28.76 3.17 12.36
CA LYS A 203 -28.32 4.54 12.14
C LYS A 203 -28.30 5.31 13.45
N GLY A 204 -27.34 6.22 13.60
CA GLY A 204 -27.27 7.07 14.81
C GLY A 204 -26.23 8.16 14.67
N LEU A 205 -26.25 9.12 15.61
CA LEU A 205 -25.19 10.12 15.76
C LEU A 205 -23.90 9.41 16.22
N ASN A 206 -22.79 9.79 15.65
CA ASN A 206 -21.46 9.25 15.97
C ASN A 206 -21.27 7.74 15.73
N ILE A 207 -22.15 7.11 14.97
CA ILE A 207 -21.94 5.75 14.47
C ILE A 207 -21.95 5.73 12.96
N LYS A 208 -21.28 4.75 12.41
CA LYS A 208 -21.37 4.46 11.00
C LYS A 208 -22.66 3.68 10.72
N ASP A 209 -23.40 4.10 9.71
CA ASP A 209 -24.55 3.34 9.20
C ASP A 209 -24.12 1.90 8.94
N THR A 210 -24.84 0.94 9.53
CA THR A 210 -24.58 -0.49 9.41
C THR A 210 -25.91 -1.24 9.35
N ARG A 211 -25.86 -2.54 9.16
CA ARG A 211 -27.05 -3.42 9.12
C ARG A 211 -26.79 -4.73 9.83
N ARG A 212 -27.90 -5.40 10.22
CA ARG A 212 -27.86 -6.80 10.69
C ARG A 212 -28.91 -7.59 9.92
N GLN A 213 -28.54 -8.79 9.51
CA GLN A 213 -29.47 -9.75 8.93
C GLN A 213 -29.96 -10.68 10.03
N ILE A 214 -31.24 -10.82 10.18
CA ILE A 214 -31.83 -11.68 11.20
C ILE A 214 -32.77 -12.69 10.54
N MET A 215 -32.80 -13.92 11.08
CA MET A 215 -33.86 -14.87 10.86
C MET A 215 -34.70 -14.94 12.14
N LEU A 216 -35.85 -14.29 12.11
CA LEU A 216 -36.74 -14.17 13.26
C LEU A 216 -37.78 -15.28 13.24
N TYR A 217 -37.73 -16.20 14.22
CA TYR A 217 -38.63 -17.35 14.34
C TYR A 217 -39.77 -17.08 15.34
N SER A 218 -39.46 -16.44 16.44
CA SER A 218 -40.38 -16.05 17.50
C SER A 218 -39.77 -14.86 18.29
N ASP A 219 -40.42 -14.44 19.34
CA ASP A 219 -39.88 -13.47 20.27
C ASP A 219 -38.48 -13.89 20.72
N GLY A 220 -37.55 -12.94 20.77
CA GLY A 220 -36.18 -13.23 21.14
C GLY A 220 -35.33 -11.97 21.32
N THR A 221 -34.06 -12.18 21.65
CA THR A 221 -33.11 -11.10 21.94
C THR A 221 -31.93 -11.12 20.97
N LEU A 222 -31.46 -9.93 20.60
CA LEU A 222 -30.23 -9.72 19.84
C LEU A 222 -29.51 -8.47 20.37
N ASP A 223 -28.39 -8.67 21.04
CA ASP A 223 -27.52 -7.57 21.45
C ASP A 223 -26.62 -7.17 20.28
N ILE A 224 -26.46 -5.87 20.08
CA ILE A 224 -25.76 -5.28 18.94
C ILE A 224 -24.61 -4.42 19.44
N GLU A 225 -23.40 -4.83 19.12
CA GLU A 225 -22.21 -4.01 19.33
C GLU A 225 -21.96 -3.13 18.11
N LEU A 226 -21.82 -1.82 18.33
CA LEU A 226 -21.49 -0.84 17.29
C LEU A 226 -20.21 -0.13 17.63
N GLU A 227 -19.46 0.17 16.61
CA GLU A 227 -18.28 1.03 16.76
C GLU A 227 -18.72 2.48 16.64
N GLU A 228 -18.47 3.24 17.70
CA GLU A 228 -18.62 4.67 17.70
C GLU A 228 -17.60 5.27 16.74
N THR A 229 -18.05 6.11 15.84
CA THR A 229 -17.13 6.95 15.09
C THR A 229 -16.67 8.02 16.07
N THR A 230 -15.68 7.70 16.88
CA THR A 230 -15.10 8.67 17.79
C THR A 230 -14.57 9.82 16.95
N HIS A 231 -15.29 10.92 16.96
CA HIS A 231 -14.69 12.23 16.77
C HIS A 231 -13.81 12.51 17.98
N MET A 232 -12.72 11.76 18.14
CA MET A 232 -11.63 12.29 18.93
C MET A 232 -11.21 13.58 18.24
N LEU A 233 -10.91 14.60 19.00
CA LEU A 233 -10.20 15.82 18.61
C LEU A 233 -8.75 15.47 18.16
N ASP A 234 -8.62 14.42 17.37
CA ASP A 234 -7.49 14.10 16.55
C ASP A 234 -7.77 14.71 15.19
N GLU A 235 -7.17 15.87 14.95
CA GLU A 235 -7.32 16.64 13.73
C GLU A 235 -8.78 16.93 13.39
N VAL A 236 -9.13 18.18 13.43
CA VAL A 236 -10.36 18.72 12.83
C VAL A 236 -10.36 18.35 11.34
N THR A 237 -10.78 17.13 11.06
CA THR A 237 -11.19 16.72 9.72
C THR A 237 -12.63 16.27 9.81
N ILE A 238 -13.49 17.23 10.20
CA ILE A 238 -14.92 17.06 10.04
C ILE A 238 -15.23 17.26 8.57
N THR A 239 -15.09 16.21 7.80
CA THR A 239 -15.83 16.14 6.55
C THR A 239 -16.12 14.68 6.26
N SER A 240 -17.41 14.39 6.13
CA SER A 240 -17.84 13.19 5.45
C SER A 240 -16.95 13.00 4.22
N GLY A 241 -16.26 11.88 4.09
CA GLY A 241 -15.24 11.66 3.05
C GLY A 241 -15.70 11.79 1.60
N ARG A 242 -16.94 12.25 1.40
CA ARG A 242 -17.61 12.38 0.11
C ARG A 242 -17.43 13.71 -0.61
N ILE A 243 -17.00 14.75 0.08
CA ILE A 243 -16.91 16.09 -0.51
C ILE A 243 -15.54 16.70 -0.22
N GLN A 244 -14.60 15.88 0.24
CA GLN A 244 -13.29 16.34 0.69
C GLN A 244 -12.50 16.99 -0.45
N ASN A 245 -12.61 16.45 -1.68
CA ASN A 245 -11.94 17.01 -2.85
C ASN A 245 -12.45 18.42 -3.23
N VAL A 246 -13.71 18.77 -2.97
CA VAL A 246 -14.26 20.12 -3.22
C VAL A 246 -14.06 21.04 -2.03
N LYS A 247 -14.15 20.53 -0.79
CA LYS A 247 -14.09 21.34 0.44
C LYS A 247 -12.68 21.63 0.95
N SER A 248 -11.70 20.75 0.74
CA SER A 248 -10.31 21.00 1.16
C SER A 248 -9.71 22.17 0.40
N THR A 249 -8.93 23.00 1.10
CA THR A 249 -8.13 24.10 0.50
C THR A 249 -6.90 23.58 -0.24
N GLN A 250 -6.46 22.35 0.08
CA GLN A 250 -5.29 21.74 -0.51
C GLN A 250 -5.55 21.29 -1.95
N LEU A 251 -4.63 21.61 -2.84
CA LEU A 251 -4.60 21.20 -4.24
C LEU A 251 -3.56 20.10 -4.42
N GLY A 252 -3.91 19.02 -5.13
CA GLY A 252 -2.98 17.93 -5.40
C GLY A 252 -2.62 17.10 -4.17
N ALA A 253 -3.45 17.12 -3.12
CA ALA A 253 -3.32 16.27 -1.95
C ALA A 253 -4.34 15.12 -2.02
N GLU A 254 -3.90 13.90 -1.74
CA GLU A 254 -4.76 12.71 -1.68
C GLU A 254 -4.41 11.83 -0.49
N THR A 255 -5.44 11.37 0.21
CA THR A 255 -5.34 10.42 1.33
C THR A 255 -5.71 9.02 0.84
N LEU A 256 -4.81 8.09 1.00
CA LEU A 256 -4.97 6.68 0.64
C LEU A 256 -5.10 5.84 1.91
N ARG A 257 -6.18 5.08 2.01
CA ARG A 257 -6.41 4.14 3.12
C ARG A 257 -6.35 2.71 2.59
N PRO A 258 -5.42 1.87 3.06
CA PRO A 258 -5.31 0.49 2.61
C PRO A 258 -6.60 -0.32 2.77
N THR A 259 -7.40 0.00 3.78
CA THR A 259 -8.69 -0.64 4.03
C THR A 259 -9.72 -0.44 2.91
N GLN A 260 -9.67 0.70 2.22
CA GLN A 260 -10.59 1.03 1.13
C GLN A 260 -10.22 0.35 -0.19
N LEU A 261 -8.99 -0.14 -0.31
CA LEU A 261 -8.39 -0.57 -1.57
C LEU A 261 -7.96 -2.04 -1.58
N LYS A 262 -8.42 -2.83 -0.58
CA LYS A 262 -8.04 -4.25 -0.40
C LYS A 262 -8.36 -5.15 -1.60
N ASN A 263 -9.35 -4.78 -2.39
CA ASN A 263 -9.80 -5.57 -3.53
C ASN A 263 -9.15 -5.15 -4.86
N ILE A 264 -8.17 -4.26 -4.84
CA ILE A 264 -7.45 -3.84 -6.04
C ILE A 264 -6.23 -4.73 -6.22
N PRO A 265 -6.02 -5.36 -7.39
CA PRO A 265 -4.84 -6.18 -7.61
C PRO A 265 -3.61 -5.28 -7.59
N MET A 266 -2.77 -5.52 -6.60
CA MET A 266 -1.49 -4.85 -6.43
C MET A 266 -0.35 -5.85 -6.65
N ALA A 267 0.84 -5.55 -6.18
CA ALA A 267 2.01 -6.37 -6.40
C ALA A 267 1.79 -7.85 -5.97
N LEU A 268 1.61 -8.74 -6.93
CA LEU A 268 1.49 -10.20 -6.73
C LEU A 268 0.45 -10.61 -5.67
N GLY A 269 -0.67 -9.88 -5.61
CA GLY A 269 -1.79 -10.17 -4.69
C GLY A 269 -1.69 -9.53 -3.30
N GLU A 270 -0.65 -8.75 -3.04
CA GLU A 270 -0.56 -7.90 -1.84
C GLU A 270 -1.03 -6.47 -2.11
N VAL A 271 -1.67 -5.86 -1.13
CA VAL A 271 -1.94 -4.42 -1.12
C VAL A 271 -0.63 -3.69 -0.89
N ASP A 272 -0.25 -2.82 -1.83
CA ASP A 272 1.01 -2.08 -1.80
C ASP A 272 0.75 -0.58 -1.88
N ILE A 273 1.18 0.15 -0.84
CA ILE A 273 0.93 1.59 -0.71
C ILE A 273 1.60 2.39 -1.81
N LEU A 274 2.84 2.03 -2.19
CA LEU A 274 3.55 2.74 -3.24
C LEU A 274 2.93 2.49 -4.61
N LYS A 275 2.44 1.28 -4.87
CA LYS A 275 1.68 0.99 -6.10
C LYS A 275 0.35 1.75 -6.14
N MET A 276 -0.30 1.94 -4.98
CA MET A 276 -1.48 2.81 -4.87
C MET A 276 -1.14 4.27 -5.22
N VAL A 277 -0.03 4.80 -4.67
CA VAL A 277 0.47 6.14 -4.98
C VAL A 277 0.80 6.26 -6.47
N GLN A 278 1.45 5.25 -7.05
CA GLN A 278 1.75 5.20 -8.48
C GLN A 278 0.50 5.18 -9.37
N ALA A 279 -0.65 4.74 -8.86
CA ALA A 279 -1.92 4.74 -9.60
C ALA A 279 -2.65 6.10 -9.60
N LEU A 280 -2.10 7.14 -8.95
CA LEU A 280 -2.67 8.48 -8.90
C LEU A 280 -2.28 9.35 -10.11
N PRO A 281 -3.08 10.39 -10.45
CA PRO A 281 -2.72 11.32 -11.50
C PRO A 281 -1.47 12.12 -11.15
N GLY A 282 -0.62 12.40 -12.16
CA GLY A 282 0.62 13.15 -11.98
C GLY A 282 1.75 12.39 -11.30
N VAL A 283 1.53 11.11 -10.95
CA VAL A 283 2.54 10.20 -10.39
C VAL A 283 2.90 9.17 -11.45
N LYS A 284 4.15 9.14 -11.88
CA LYS A 284 4.64 8.24 -12.93
C LYS A 284 5.53 7.16 -12.35
N THR A 285 5.37 5.94 -12.85
CA THR A 285 6.27 4.83 -12.54
C THR A 285 7.58 4.97 -13.31
N VAL A 286 8.67 4.53 -12.72
CA VAL A 286 9.97 4.51 -13.40
C VAL A 286 10.05 3.35 -14.38
N GLY A 287 9.38 2.25 -14.11
CA GLY A 287 9.36 1.04 -14.94
C GLY A 287 8.77 -0.14 -14.19
N GLU A 288 8.79 -1.31 -14.83
CA GLU A 288 8.43 -2.57 -14.20
C GLU A 288 9.36 -2.87 -13.02
N ALA A 289 8.83 -3.54 -12.01
CA ALA A 289 9.60 -3.88 -10.81
C ALA A 289 10.30 -2.68 -10.14
N SER A 290 9.68 -1.50 -10.20
CA SER A 290 10.17 -0.33 -9.49
C SER A 290 9.04 0.26 -8.65
N SER A 291 9.28 0.48 -7.36
CA SER A 291 8.39 1.28 -6.52
C SER A 291 8.81 2.75 -6.42
N GLY A 292 9.91 3.13 -7.06
CA GLY A 292 10.25 4.53 -7.28
C GLY A 292 9.18 5.23 -8.12
N PHE A 293 8.91 6.48 -7.82
CA PHE A 293 7.92 7.27 -8.54
C PHE A 293 8.40 8.70 -8.75
N ASN A 294 7.95 9.27 -9.85
CA ASN A 294 8.20 10.65 -10.23
C ASN A 294 6.91 11.46 -10.11
N VAL A 295 6.94 12.59 -9.42
CA VAL A 295 5.76 13.43 -9.22
C VAL A 295 5.97 14.77 -9.92
N ARG A 296 5.06 15.09 -10.86
CA ARG A 296 5.06 16.40 -11.54
C ARG A 296 6.45 16.82 -12.03
N GLY A 297 7.13 15.90 -12.71
CA GLY A 297 8.45 16.17 -13.28
C GLY A 297 9.59 16.24 -12.26
N GLY A 298 9.40 15.75 -11.05
CA GLY A 298 10.49 15.57 -10.10
C GLY A 298 11.15 14.19 -10.21
N ALA A 299 12.43 14.11 -9.87
CA ALA A 299 13.18 12.87 -9.76
C ALA A 299 12.75 12.05 -8.52
N THR A 300 13.12 10.78 -8.46
CA THR A 300 12.73 9.89 -7.37
C THR A 300 13.25 10.34 -6.00
N ASP A 301 14.45 10.90 -5.93
CA ASP A 301 15.08 11.44 -4.71
C ASP A 301 14.48 12.79 -4.26
N GLN A 302 13.68 13.42 -5.12
CA GLN A 302 13.00 14.68 -4.82
C GLN A 302 11.65 14.48 -4.13
N ASN A 303 11.27 13.25 -3.81
CA ASN A 303 10.10 12.91 -3.00
C ASN A 303 10.54 12.59 -1.57
N LEU A 304 9.88 13.19 -0.57
CA LEU A 304 10.08 12.84 0.83
C LEU A 304 9.09 11.72 1.20
N ILE A 305 9.61 10.62 1.70
CA ILE A 305 8.79 9.51 2.18
C ILE A 305 9.00 9.40 3.69
N LEU A 306 7.92 9.59 4.42
CA LEU A 306 7.90 9.53 5.87
C LEU A 306 7.10 8.33 6.37
N LEU A 307 7.58 7.69 7.42
CA LEU A 307 6.87 6.71 8.22
C LEU A 307 6.89 7.19 9.67
N ASN A 308 5.73 7.62 10.18
CA ASN A 308 5.59 8.15 11.53
C ASN A 308 6.66 9.22 11.88
N ASP A 309 6.74 10.27 11.08
CA ASP A 309 7.71 11.40 11.12
C ASP A 309 9.16 11.06 10.72
N GLY A 310 9.58 9.79 10.69
CA GLY A 310 10.92 9.36 10.28
C GLY A 310 11.07 9.20 8.77
N THR A 311 12.26 9.42 8.24
CA THR A 311 12.56 9.35 6.81
C THR A 311 12.91 7.93 6.38
N ILE A 312 12.27 7.43 5.32
CA ILE A 312 12.65 6.19 4.67
C ILE A 312 13.42 6.50 3.39
N TYR A 313 14.70 6.14 3.36
CA TYR A 313 15.59 6.43 2.23
C TYR A 313 15.43 5.46 1.07
N ASN A 314 15.19 4.19 1.35
CA ASN A 314 14.84 3.19 0.35
C ASN A 314 13.49 2.55 0.71
N PRO A 315 12.40 2.98 0.08
CA PRO A 315 11.06 2.48 0.39
C PRO A 315 10.73 1.15 -0.28
N ASN A 316 11.72 0.41 -0.78
CA ASN A 316 11.55 -0.72 -1.67
C ASN A 316 12.13 -2.00 -1.10
N HIS A 317 11.44 -3.12 -1.37
CA HIS A 317 11.99 -4.47 -1.25
C HIS A 317 12.20 -5.07 -2.63
N LEU A 318 13.24 -5.91 -2.77
CA LEU A 318 13.55 -6.64 -4.00
C LEU A 318 13.51 -5.74 -5.24
N PHE A 319 14.30 -4.66 -5.26
CA PHE A 319 14.38 -3.67 -6.35
C PHE A 319 13.09 -2.92 -6.67
N GLY A 320 12.04 -3.05 -5.88
CA GLY A 320 10.79 -2.34 -6.07
C GLY A 320 9.61 -3.22 -6.43
N PHE A 321 9.73 -4.52 -6.29
CA PHE A 321 8.60 -5.42 -6.40
C PHE A 321 7.55 -5.19 -5.31
N PHE A 322 8.01 -4.89 -4.09
CA PHE A 322 7.17 -4.62 -2.93
C PHE A 322 7.58 -3.31 -2.27
N ALA A 323 6.62 -2.60 -1.70
CA ALA A 323 6.91 -1.49 -0.81
C ALA A 323 7.50 -1.98 0.51
N ALA A 324 8.33 -1.16 1.12
CA ALA A 324 8.90 -1.40 2.45
C ALA A 324 7.88 -1.32 3.59
N PHE A 325 6.59 -1.17 3.29
CA PHE A 325 5.53 -0.99 4.29
C PHE A 325 4.51 -2.12 4.21
N ASN A 326 4.36 -2.89 5.30
CA ASN A 326 3.22 -3.79 5.40
C ASN A 326 1.92 -2.95 5.49
N SER A 327 1.05 -3.09 4.50
CA SER A 327 -0.20 -2.31 4.42
C SER A 327 -1.14 -2.51 5.61
N ASP A 328 -1.03 -3.65 6.31
CA ASP A 328 -1.89 -3.93 7.47
C ASP A 328 -1.47 -3.15 8.73
N MET A 329 -0.22 -2.63 8.78
CA MET A 329 0.25 -1.75 9.84
C MET A 329 -0.06 -0.27 9.58
N VAL A 330 -0.49 0.08 8.38
CA VAL A 330 -0.72 1.47 7.97
C VAL A 330 -2.17 1.86 8.18
N LYS A 331 -2.39 3.00 8.82
CA LYS A 331 -3.68 3.65 8.96
C LYS A 331 -4.05 4.36 7.66
N GLU A 332 -3.18 5.26 7.22
CA GLU A 332 -3.35 6.06 6.02
C GLU A 332 -2.01 6.55 5.48
N ALA A 333 -1.99 6.88 4.21
CA ALA A 333 -0.87 7.51 3.54
C ALA A 333 -1.37 8.76 2.81
N GLU A 334 -0.76 9.90 3.07
CA GLU A 334 -1.09 11.18 2.47
C GLU A 334 0.00 11.59 1.50
N ILE A 335 -0.39 11.84 0.25
CA ILE A 335 0.53 12.40 -0.74
C ILE A 335 0.19 13.84 -1.05
N TYR A 336 1.19 14.70 -0.98
CA TYR A 336 1.12 16.10 -1.34
C TYR A 336 1.95 16.33 -2.61
N LYS A 337 1.28 16.50 -3.75
CA LYS A 337 1.90 16.82 -5.07
C LYS A 337 2.02 18.32 -5.31
N SER A 338 1.19 19.11 -4.60
CA SER A 338 1.14 20.56 -4.59
C SER A 338 0.57 21.01 -3.24
N SER A 339 0.42 22.31 -2.99
CA SER A 339 -0.10 22.84 -1.71
C SER A 339 0.47 22.14 -0.47
N ILE A 340 1.80 21.94 -0.47
CA ILE A 340 2.49 21.21 0.58
C ILE A 340 2.44 22.03 1.87
N PRO A 341 1.93 21.50 3.00
CA PRO A 341 1.91 22.19 4.29
C PRO A 341 3.29 22.68 4.74
N ALA A 342 3.35 23.80 5.47
CA ALA A 342 4.60 24.42 5.89
C ALA A 342 5.48 23.56 6.80
N GLN A 343 4.89 22.59 7.50
CA GLN A 343 5.59 21.61 8.34
C GLN A 343 6.52 20.69 7.54
N TYR A 344 6.27 20.50 6.24
CA TYR A 344 7.08 19.65 5.37
C TYR A 344 8.07 20.44 4.53
N GLY A 345 9.25 19.89 4.31
CA GLY A 345 10.30 20.46 3.48
C GLY A 345 11.47 19.50 3.25
N GLY A 346 12.58 19.98 2.69
CA GLY A 346 13.79 19.18 2.44
C GLY A 346 13.75 18.34 1.16
N ARG A 347 12.66 18.41 0.38
CA ARG A 347 12.55 17.85 -0.98
C ARG A 347 11.77 18.80 -1.88
N ILE A 348 12.04 18.79 -3.18
CA ILE A 348 11.47 19.78 -4.13
C ILE A 348 10.32 19.25 -4.99
N SER A 349 9.86 18.01 -4.79
CA SER A 349 8.80 17.44 -5.62
C SER A 349 7.52 17.13 -4.85
N SER A 350 7.51 16.12 -4.01
CA SER A 350 6.33 15.71 -3.26
C SER A 350 6.66 15.21 -1.87
N ILE A 351 5.62 15.08 -1.04
CA ILE A 351 5.70 14.47 0.29
C ILE A 351 4.72 13.30 0.33
N LEU A 352 5.19 12.15 0.75
CA LEU A 352 4.36 10.99 1.09
C LEU A 352 4.52 10.74 2.59
N ASP A 353 3.47 11.03 3.36
CA ASP A 353 3.45 10.83 4.80
C ASP A 353 2.60 9.59 5.14
N ILE A 354 3.22 8.59 5.74
CA ILE A 354 2.60 7.32 6.07
C ILE A 354 2.45 7.23 7.59
N THR A 355 1.21 7.17 8.04
CA THR A 355 0.86 7.04 9.45
C THR A 355 0.55 5.60 9.81
N GLY A 356 1.20 5.08 10.85
CA GLY A 356 0.97 3.75 11.40
C GLY A 356 -0.37 3.65 12.13
N LYS A 357 -0.95 2.46 12.10
CA LYS A 357 -2.21 2.14 12.79
C LYS A 357 -1.94 1.92 14.27
N GLU A 358 -2.75 2.48 15.16
CA GLU A 358 -2.78 2.06 16.56
C GLU A 358 -3.46 0.69 16.70
N ALA A 359 -2.94 -0.14 17.59
CA ALA A 359 -3.53 -1.44 17.91
C ALA A 359 -4.85 -1.29 18.67
N ASN A 360 -5.70 -2.32 18.55
CA ASN A 360 -6.93 -2.39 19.35
C ASN A 360 -6.60 -2.35 20.84
N LYS A 361 -7.26 -1.47 21.58
CA LYS A 361 -7.03 -1.26 23.03
C LYS A 361 -7.92 -2.14 23.93
N GLU A 362 -8.86 -2.89 23.35
CA GLU A 362 -9.87 -3.63 24.09
C GLU A 362 -9.81 -5.12 23.93
N LYS A 363 -9.63 -5.58 22.70
CA LYS A 363 -9.64 -7.01 22.36
C LYS A 363 -8.37 -7.38 21.60
N PHE A 364 -7.86 -8.58 21.86
CA PHE A 364 -6.83 -9.16 21.01
C PHE A 364 -7.41 -9.42 19.62
N THR A 365 -6.76 -8.88 18.62
CA THR A 365 -7.13 -9.04 17.21
C THR A 365 -5.88 -9.26 16.38
N GLY A 366 -6.06 -9.78 15.19
CA GLY A 366 -4.92 -9.97 14.29
C GLY A 366 -5.34 -10.24 12.86
N SER A 367 -4.35 -10.23 11.99
CA SER A 367 -4.50 -10.67 10.60
C SER A 367 -3.28 -11.48 10.19
N ALA A 368 -3.51 -12.47 9.34
CA ALA A 368 -2.45 -13.24 8.71
C ALA A 368 -2.75 -13.39 7.23
N GLY A 369 -1.70 -13.45 6.43
CA GLY A 369 -1.81 -13.66 4.99
C GLY A 369 -0.72 -14.59 4.50
N ILE A 370 -1.07 -15.46 3.57
CA ILE A 370 -0.13 -16.34 2.88
C ILE A 370 -0.39 -16.26 1.37
N GLY A 371 0.67 -16.02 0.63
CA GLY A 371 0.67 -16.02 -0.83
C GLY A 371 1.70 -16.97 -1.40
N LEU A 372 1.88 -16.95 -2.73
CA LEU A 372 2.90 -17.80 -3.38
C LEU A 372 4.33 -17.40 -3.04
N VAL A 373 4.56 -16.13 -2.73
CA VAL A 373 5.91 -15.59 -2.53
C VAL A 373 6.10 -14.89 -1.19
N THR A 374 5.02 -14.49 -0.52
CA THR A 374 5.07 -13.71 0.71
C THR A 374 4.12 -14.26 1.75
N SER A 375 4.48 -14.08 3.02
CA SER A 375 3.60 -14.29 4.17
C SER A 375 3.70 -13.12 5.13
N LYS A 376 2.60 -12.80 5.78
CA LYS A 376 2.50 -11.70 6.75
C LYS A 376 1.67 -12.09 7.96
N LEU A 377 1.99 -11.48 9.09
CA LEU A 377 1.29 -11.64 10.36
C LEU A 377 1.25 -10.29 11.08
N ASN A 378 0.08 -9.91 11.54
CA ASN A 378 -0.12 -8.72 12.36
C ASN A 378 -0.92 -9.11 13.61
N LEU A 379 -0.45 -8.66 14.76
CA LEU A 379 -1.07 -8.92 16.05
C LEU A 379 -1.33 -7.60 16.75
N GLU A 380 -2.54 -7.40 17.23
CA GLU A 380 -2.96 -6.24 18.00
C GLU A 380 -3.30 -6.71 19.42
N ILE A 381 -2.51 -6.28 20.39
CA ILE A 381 -2.51 -6.81 21.74
C ILE A 381 -2.84 -5.68 22.71
N PRO A 382 -4.00 -5.70 23.39
CA PRO A 382 -4.29 -4.80 24.49
C PRO A 382 -3.49 -5.24 25.73
N ILE A 383 -2.56 -4.41 26.16
CA ILE A 383 -1.77 -4.68 27.39
C ILE A 383 -2.52 -4.15 28.62
N ILE A 384 -3.01 -2.92 28.54
CA ILE A 384 -3.88 -2.31 29.54
C ILE A 384 -5.13 -1.83 28.82
N LYS A 385 -6.27 -2.40 29.16
CA LYS A 385 -7.54 -2.08 28.52
C LYS A 385 -7.74 -0.57 28.46
N ASP A 386 -8.17 -0.04 27.31
CA ASP A 386 -8.43 1.36 27.00
C ASP A 386 -7.21 2.31 27.08
N ARG A 387 -6.04 1.82 27.54
CA ARG A 387 -4.87 2.67 27.76
C ARG A 387 -3.66 2.29 26.93
N THR A 388 -3.27 1.00 26.96
CA THR A 388 -2.01 0.56 26.33
C THR A 388 -2.27 -0.57 25.36
N SER A 389 -1.85 -0.37 24.13
CA SER A 389 -1.90 -1.42 23.13
C SER A 389 -0.57 -1.54 22.37
N VAL A 390 -0.31 -2.74 21.87
CA VAL A 390 0.88 -3.05 21.06
C VAL A 390 0.43 -3.68 19.77
N LEU A 391 0.88 -3.13 18.63
CA LEU A 391 0.80 -3.75 17.32
C LEU A 391 2.16 -4.35 17.00
N LEU A 392 2.18 -5.64 16.66
CA LEU A 392 3.34 -6.33 16.11
C LEU A 392 3.03 -6.76 14.69
N SER A 393 3.89 -6.42 13.75
CA SER A 393 3.73 -6.74 12.34
C SER A 393 5.00 -7.39 11.83
N GLY A 394 4.87 -8.48 11.10
CA GLY A 394 5.98 -9.13 10.40
C GLY A 394 5.55 -9.57 9.02
N ARG A 395 6.45 -9.44 8.06
CA ARG A 395 6.30 -9.93 6.69
C ARG A 395 7.61 -10.51 6.21
N THR A 396 7.53 -11.56 5.41
CA THR A 396 8.70 -12.19 4.79
C THR A 396 8.38 -12.72 3.41
N THR A 397 9.41 -12.85 2.57
CA THR A 397 9.31 -13.52 1.28
C THR A 397 10.13 -14.81 1.25
N TYR A 398 9.70 -15.75 0.42
CA TYR A 398 10.34 -17.04 0.14
C TYR A 398 10.39 -17.30 -1.36
N SER A 399 10.92 -16.33 -2.13
CA SER A 399 10.93 -16.36 -3.59
C SER A 399 12.04 -17.25 -4.19
N ASP A 400 12.98 -17.79 -3.40
CA ASP A 400 14.10 -18.60 -3.88
C ASP A 400 13.65 -19.83 -4.70
N TRP A 401 12.48 -20.42 -4.40
CA TRP A 401 11.96 -21.55 -5.14
C TRP A 401 11.54 -21.17 -6.58
N ILE A 402 11.10 -19.93 -6.81
CA ILE A 402 10.77 -19.42 -8.13
C ILE A 402 12.05 -19.23 -8.95
N MET A 403 13.10 -18.67 -8.33
CA MET A 403 14.39 -18.47 -8.99
C MET A 403 14.95 -19.80 -9.53
N LYS A 404 14.82 -20.89 -8.77
CA LYS A 404 15.24 -22.23 -9.17
C LYS A 404 14.45 -22.81 -10.36
N GLN A 405 13.25 -22.31 -10.65
CA GLN A 405 12.44 -22.72 -11.81
C GLN A 405 12.79 -21.96 -13.09
N LEU A 406 13.60 -20.90 -12.99
CA LEU A 406 14.00 -20.13 -14.16
C LEU A 406 14.91 -20.94 -15.08
N PRO A 407 14.83 -20.75 -16.42
CA PRO A 407 15.74 -21.39 -17.37
C PRO A 407 17.20 -21.01 -17.09
N GLU A 408 18.15 -21.91 -17.32
CA GLU A 408 19.58 -21.65 -17.15
C GLU A 408 20.06 -20.43 -17.95
N LYS A 409 19.52 -20.27 -19.14
CA LYS A 409 19.83 -19.13 -20.02
C LYS A 409 19.37 -17.77 -19.48
N SER A 410 18.57 -17.74 -18.42
CA SER A 410 18.15 -16.48 -17.80
C SER A 410 19.27 -15.76 -17.04
N GLY A 411 20.31 -16.48 -16.65
CA GLY A 411 21.36 -15.97 -15.78
C GLY A 411 20.96 -15.82 -14.30
N TYR A 412 19.70 -16.11 -13.96
CA TYR A 412 19.14 -15.91 -12.62
C TYR A 412 18.79 -17.19 -11.86
N LYS A 413 18.94 -18.37 -12.48
CA LYS A 413 18.56 -19.67 -11.89
C LYS A 413 19.23 -19.95 -10.55
N ASN A 414 20.47 -19.52 -10.38
CA ASN A 414 21.26 -19.66 -9.14
C ASN A 414 21.19 -18.40 -8.26
N GLY A 415 20.32 -17.46 -8.61
CA GLY A 415 20.10 -16.26 -7.84
C GLY A 415 19.35 -16.54 -6.53
N THR A 416 19.48 -15.65 -5.59
CA THR A 416 18.70 -15.60 -4.37
C THR A 416 18.04 -14.24 -4.24
N ALA A 417 16.80 -14.23 -3.77
CA ALA A 417 16.09 -12.98 -3.51
C ALA A 417 15.18 -13.18 -2.30
N GLY A 418 15.29 -12.32 -1.31
CA GLY A 418 14.48 -12.44 -0.13
C GLY A 418 14.50 -11.17 0.71
N PHE A 419 13.41 -10.92 1.42
CA PHE A 419 13.34 -9.87 2.43
C PHE A 419 12.51 -10.33 3.61
N TYR A 420 12.68 -9.62 4.70
CA TYR A 420 11.71 -9.59 5.80
C TYR A 420 11.61 -8.17 6.36
N ASP A 421 10.45 -7.83 6.86
CA ASP A 421 10.21 -6.60 7.62
C ASP A 421 9.48 -6.89 8.93
N LEU A 422 9.80 -6.10 9.94
CA LEU A 422 9.24 -6.16 11.27
C LEU A 422 8.85 -4.76 11.70
N ALA A 423 7.68 -4.60 12.29
CA ALA A 423 7.26 -3.35 12.89
C ALA A 423 6.63 -3.58 14.26
N ALA A 424 6.85 -2.65 15.17
CA ALA A 424 6.22 -2.61 16.46
C ALA A 424 5.70 -1.20 16.75
N ILE A 425 4.45 -1.09 17.16
CA ILE A 425 3.84 0.19 17.54
C ILE A 425 3.27 0.03 18.94
N VAL A 426 3.74 0.83 19.88
CA VAL A 426 3.24 0.88 21.24
C VAL A 426 2.48 2.19 21.42
N ALA A 427 1.19 2.11 21.68
CA ALA A 427 0.35 3.27 21.97
C ALA A 427 -0.05 3.26 23.44
N HIS A 428 0.22 4.36 24.14
CA HIS A 428 -0.14 4.53 25.55
C HIS A 428 -0.88 5.85 25.77
N LYS A 429 -2.07 5.76 26.36
CA LYS A 429 -2.88 6.90 26.77
C LYS A 429 -2.71 7.10 28.28
N PHE A 430 -1.98 8.15 28.68
CA PHE A 430 -1.84 8.53 30.10
C PHE A 430 -3.17 9.05 30.64
N ASN A 431 -3.81 9.93 29.86
CA ASN A 431 -5.12 10.52 30.11
C ASN A 431 -5.66 11.14 28.81
N ASP A 432 -6.79 11.83 28.83
CA ASP A 432 -7.41 12.42 27.64
C ASP A 432 -6.56 13.54 26.99
N LYS A 433 -5.65 14.15 27.76
CA LYS A 433 -4.78 15.23 27.29
C LYS A 433 -3.41 14.73 26.82
N HIS A 434 -2.94 13.59 27.27
CA HIS A 434 -1.59 13.10 27.02
C HIS A 434 -1.61 11.67 26.50
N SER A 435 -1.00 11.45 25.35
CA SER A 435 -0.73 10.13 24.81
C SER A 435 0.66 10.05 24.18
N LEU A 436 1.25 8.87 24.22
CA LEU A 436 2.58 8.57 23.66
C LEU A 436 2.47 7.38 22.72
N ASN A 437 2.98 7.54 21.52
CA ASN A 437 3.14 6.48 20.55
C ASN A 437 4.63 6.28 20.29
N VAL A 438 5.09 5.03 20.38
CA VAL A 438 6.46 4.63 20.06
C VAL A 438 6.41 3.69 18.89
N TYR A 439 7.18 3.97 17.86
CA TYR A 439 7.24 3.25 16.60
C TYR A 439 8.63 2.65 16.40
N GLY A 440 8.67 1.42 15.94
CA GLY A 440 9.88 0.76 15.48
C GLY A 440 9.59 0.03 14.17
N TYR A 441 10.44 0.20 13.19
CA TYR A 441 10.40 -0.51 11.91
C TYR A 441 11.81 -0.97 11.57
N TYR A 442 11.95 -2.20 11.15
CA TYR A 442 13.20 -2.76 10.64
C TYR A 442 12.94 -3.61 9.41
N SER A 443 13.76 -3.48 8.39
CA SER A 443 13.72 -4.37 7.23
C SER A 443 15.12 -4.81 6.81
N HIS A 444 15.19 -6.01 6.24
CA HIS A 444 16.40 -6.59 5.66
C HIS A 444 16.09 -7.21 4.30
N ASP A 445 16.85 -6.82 3.30
CA ASP A 445 16.81 -7.37 1.95
C ASP A 445 18.12 -8.03 1.61
N ARG A 446 18.04 -9.15 0.92
CA ARG A 446 19.19 -9.86 0.35
C ARG A 446 18.86 -10.30 -1.07
N PHE A 447 19.81 -10.13 -1.95
CA PHE A 447 19.69 -10.70 -3.28
C PHE A 447 21.06 -10.93 -3.91
N ALA A 448 21.09 -11.89 -4.83
CA ALA A 448 22.20 -12.17 -5.71
C ALA A 448 21.64 -12.56 -7.06
N PHE A 449 22.10 -11.94 -8.12
CA PHE A 449 21.71 -12.34 -9.48
C PHE A 449 22.39 -13.64 -9.91
N ASN A 450 23.60 -13.85 -9.45
CA ASN A 450 24.40 -15.03 -9.65
C ASN A 450 25.15 -15.37 -8.34
N SER A 451 26.02 -16.33 -8.37
CA SER A 451 26.84 -16.70 -7.20
C SER A 451 27.91 -15.68 -6.81
N ASN A 452 28.26 -14.76 -7.70
CA ASN A 452 29.45 -13.95 -7.57
C ASN A 452 29.22 -12.71 -6.70
N GLU A 453 28.13 -11.97 -6.97
CA GLU A 453 27.87 -10.72 -6.28
C GLU A 453 26.63 -10.85 -5.38
N LYS A 454 26.78 -10.49 -4.12
CA LYS A 454 25.72 -10.50 -3.11
C LYS A 454 25.46 -9.08 -2.64
N TYR A 455 24.20 -8.72 -2.64
CA TYR A 455 23.73 -7.41 -2.20
C TYR A 455 22.84 -7.57 -0.96
N GLY A 456 23.03 -6.68 -0.01
CA GLY A 456 22.16 -6.57 1.16
C GLY A 456 21.90 -5.12 1.50
N TYR A 457 20.69 -4.80 1.97
CA TYR A 457 20.39 -3.49 2.50
C TYR A 457 19.36 -3.57 3.63
N ASN A 458 19.46 -2.60 4.54
CA ASN A 458 18.62 -2.51 5.72
C ASN A 458 17.99 -1.12 5.84
N ASN A 459 16.79 -1.08 6.38
CA ASN A 459 16.20 0.14 6.93
C ASN A 459 15.88 -0.08 8.41
N LEU A 460 16.16 0.91 9.22
CA LEU A 460 15.70 1.00 10.59
C LEU A 460 15.08 2.40 10.79
N ASN A 461 13.87 2.44 11.32
CA ASN A 461 13.20 3.65 11.73
C ASN A 461 12.69 3.45 13.15
N ALA A 462 13.07 4.32 14.06
CA ALA A 462 12.60 4.31 15.44
C ALA A 462 12.21 5.73 15.84
N SER A 463 10.96 5.93 16.29
CA SER A 463 10.48 7.24 16.69
C SER A 463 9.51 7.17 17.85
N ALA A 464 9.43 8.25 18.60
CA ALA A 464 8.45 8.45 19.66
C ALA A 464 7.71 9.75 19.38
N ARG A 465 6.38 9.73 19.52
CA ARG A 465 5.51 10.90 19.34
C ARG A 465 4.62 11.07 20.56
N TRP A 466 4.80 12.18 21.26
CA TRP A 466 4.00 12.56 22.40
C TRP A 466 3.00 13.63 21.99
N ARG A 467 1.71 13.36 22.18
CA ARG A 467 0.61 14.31 22.00
C ARG A 467 0.28 14.94 23.33
N ALA A 468 0.16 16.27 23.35
CA ALA A 468 -0.23 17.06 24.51
C ALA A 468 -1.36 18.05 24.13
N VAL A 469 -2.50 17.92 24.78
CA VAL A 469 -3.62 18.87 24.66
C VAL A 469 -3.51 19.88 25.79
N PHE A 470 -3.06 21.08 25.47
CA PHE A 470 -2.89 22.15 26.47
C PHE A 470 -4.23 22.75 26.86
N ASN A 471 -5.10 22.96 25.90
CA ASN A 471 -6.48 23.41 26.09
C ASN A 471 -7.32 23.02 24.87
N GLU A 472 -8.59 23.42 24.82
CA GLU A 472 -9.54 23.11 23.72
C GLU A 472 -9.10 23.67 22.34
N LYS A 473 -8.20 24.64 22.34
CA LYS A 473 -7.74 25.33 21.12
C LYS A 473 -6.29 24.99 20.74
N LEU A 474 -5.47 24.50 21.66
CA LEU A 474 -4.04 24.30 21.45
C LEU A 474 -3.65 22.85 21.71
N ILE A 475 -3.18 22.19 20.67
CA ILE A 475 -2.63 20.83 20.69
C ILE A 475 -1.17 20.90 20.23
N GLY A 476 -0.29 20.18 20.92
CA GLY A 476 1.11 20.01 20.56
C GLY A 476 1.48 18.55 20.34
N TYR A 477 2.34 18.31 19.35
CA TYR A 477 2.97 17.02 19.09
C TYR A 477 4.49 17.18 19.17
N PHE A 478 5.12 16.36 20.00
CA PHE A 478 6.58 16.33 20.14
C PHE A 478 7.08 14.98 19.66
N SER A 479 7.91 15.00 18.63
CA SER A 479 8.46 13.79 18.04
C SER A 479 9.98 13.81 18.11
N ALA A 480 10.57 12.66 18.38
CA ALA A 480 12.00 12.43 18.25
C ALA A 480 12.24 11.05 17.66
N GLY A 481 13.29 10.89 16.88
CA GLY A 481 13.55 9.60 16.27
C GLY A 481 14.95 9.47 15.66
N TYR A 482 15.21 8.26 15.23
CA TYR A 482 16.41 7.82 14.56
C TYR A 482 16.07 7.00 13.33
N ASP A 483 16.66 7.34 12.21
CA ASP A 483 16.51 6.66 10.93
C ASP A 483 17.89 6.18 10.46
N HIS A 484 17.95 4.94 10.01
CA HIS A 484 19.17 4.34 9.47
C HIS A 484 18.84 3.60 8.18
N TYR A 485 19.71 3.78 7.20
CA TYR A 485 19.73 3.01 5.97
C TYR A 485 21.15 2.62 5.66
N ASP A 486 21.39 1.35 5.36
CA ASP A 486 22.67 0.88 4.87
C ASP A 486 22.50 -0.09 3.70
N TYR A 487 23.52 -0.15 2.85
CA TYR A 487 23.67 -1.24 1.92
C TYR A 487 25.12 -1.76 1.89
N ASN A 488 25.24 -3.02 1.46
CA ASN A 488 26.52 -3.63 1.14
C ASN A 488 26.44 -4.44 -0.14
N ASN A 489 27.53 -4.41 -0.90
CA ASN A 489 27.78 -5.29 -2.04
C ASN A 489 29.06 -6.07 -1.77
N ARG A 490 29.02 -7.38 -1.95
CA ARG A 490 30.15 -8.29 -1.70
C ARG A 490 30.39 -9.18 -2.90
N GLU A 491 31.67 -9.27 -3.31
CA GLU A 491 32.16 -10.28 -4.23
C GLU A 491 33.08 -11.23 -3.44
N THR A 492 32.81 -12.53 -3.48
CA THR A 492 33.51 -13.52 -2.67
C THR A 492 34.03 -14.74 -3.46
N VAL A 493 33.66 -14.84 -4.76
CA VAL A 493 34.02 -16.01 -5.57
C VAL A 493 35.47 -15.99 -6.00
N ASN A 494 36.00 -14.84 -6.38
CA ASN A 494 37.41 -14.66 -6.65
C ASN A 494 38.13 -14.18 -5.37
N ALA A 495 38.71 -15.10 -4.62
CA ALA A 495 39.34 -14.78 -3.33
C ALA A 495 40.38 -13.66 -3.42
N SER A 496 41.19 -13.60 -4.51
CA SER A 496 42.20 -12.56 -4.70
C SER A 496 41.63 -11.18 -5.04
N ALA A 497 40.42 -11.10 -5.54
CA ALA A 497 39.72 -9.86 -5.89
C ALA A 497 38.48 -9.63 -5.01
N ALA A 498 38.31 -10.44 -3.97
CA ALA A 498 37.14 -10.36 -3.09
C ALA A 498 37.05 -9.00 -2.36
N TYR A 499 35.88 -8.40 -2.40
CA TYR A 499 35.65 -7.07 -1.81
C TYR A 499 34.31 -6.96 -1.12
N LYS A 500 34.24 -5.99 -0.23
CA LYS A 500 33.00 -5.47 0.34
C LYS A 500 32.95 -3.96 0.12
N LEU A 501 31.89 -3.53 -0.53
CA LEU A 501 31.52 -2.11 -0.65
C LEU A 501 30.35 -1.83 0.26
N SER A 502 30.45 -0.81 1.09
CA SER A 502 29.38 -0.43 2.01
C SER A 502 29.13 1.08 2.03
N PHE A 503 27.90 1.44 2.32
CA PHE A 503 27.41 2.80 2.45
C PHE A 503 26.35 2.85 3.56
N ASP A 504 26.28 3.94 4.35
CA ASP A 504 25.26 4.12 5.36
C ASP A 504 24.86 5.58 5.58
N ILE A 505 23.59 5.77 5.94
CA ILE A 505 23.00 7.02 6.40
C ILE A 505 22.45 6.82 7.80
N ASN A 506 22.82 7.72 8.71
CA ASN A 506 22.24 7.84 10.04
C ASN A 506 21.64 9.23 10.18
N GLN A 507 20.39 9.33 10.58
CA GLN A 507 19.68 10.57 10.77
C GLN A 507 19.00 10.57 12.14
N TYR A 508 19.23 11.62 12.90
CA TYR A 508 18.51 11.89 14.15
C TYR A 508 17.61 13.09 13.94
N PHE A 509 16.40 13.05 14.45
CA PHE A 509 15.51 14.20 14.35
C PHE A 509 14.77 14.48 15.64
N VAL A 510 14.44 15.76 15.83
CA VAL A 510 13.50 16.26 16.82
C VAL A 510 12.54 17.22 16.13
N LYS A 511 11.27 17.19 16.53
CA LYS A 511 10.19 17.96 15.91
C LYS A 511 9.20 18.37 16.98
N ALA A 512 8.70 19.60 16.92
CA ALA A 512 7.57 20.04 17.70
C ALA A 512 6.58 20.76 16.78
N ASP A 513 5.37 20.25 16.71
CA ASP A 513 4.25 20.77 15.94
C ASP A 513 3.17 21.28 16.89
N PHE A 514 2.63 22.44 16.61
CA PHE A 514 1.51 23.01 17.35
C PHE A 514 0.40 23.38 16.39
N THR A 515 -0.82 23.02 16.76
CA THR A 515 -2.04 23.46 16.08
C THR A 515 -2.85 24.28 17.06
N ASN A 516 -3.19 25.51 16.68
CA ASN A 516 -3.97 26.44 17.48
C ASN A 516 -5.18 26.96 16.71
N ILE A 517 -6.36 26.70 17.21
CA ILE A 517 -7.63 27.22 16.69
C ILE A 517 -7.86 28.59 17.36
N LEU A 518 -7.39 29.67 16.71
CA LEU A 518 -7.48 31.04 17.29
C LEU A 518 -8.91 31.56 17.31
N ALA A 519 -9.70 31.25 16.29
CA ALA A 519 -11.10 31.60 16.18
C ALA A 519 -11.75 30.58 15.26
N ASP A 520 -13.07 30.59 15.10
CA ASP A 520 -13.79 29.65 14.23
C ASP A 520 -13.34 29.68 12.75
N LYS A 521 -12.47 30.63 12.38
CA LYS A 521 -12.00 30.87 11.01
C LYS A 521 -10.50 30.71 10.80
N HIS A 522 -9.71 30.62 11.85
CA HIS A 522 -8.25 30.56 11.75
C HIS A 522 -7.69 29.33 12.46
N THR A 523 -6.98 28.51 11.73
CA THR A 523 -6.24 27.39 12.27
C THR A 523 -4.75 27.60 12.01
N LEU A 524 -4.02 27.98 13.06
CA LEU A 524 -2.57 28.16 12.99
C LEU A 524 -1.84 26.86 13.22
N ASN A 525 -0.95 26.50 12.31
CA ASN A 525 0.01 25.41 12.43
C ASN A 525 1.42 25.99 12.48
N PHE A 526 2.15 25.75 13.56
CA PHE A 526 3.51 26.27 13.71
C PHE A 526 4.40 25.30 14.47
N GLY A 527 5.68 25.43 14.29
CA GLY A 527 6.61 24.54 14.94
C GLY A 527 8.03 24.60 14.38
N PHE A 528 8.81 23.59 14.73
CA PHE A 528 10.14 23.41 14.20
C PHE A 528 10.47 21.93 14.01
N LYS A 529 11.42 21.65 13.08
CA LYS A 529 12.06 20.34 12.90
C LYS A 529 13.57 20.56 12.79
N SER A 530 14.36 19.76 13.51
CA SER A 530 15.81 19.73 13.40
C SER A 530 16.28 18.32 13.12
N MET A 531 17.21 18.16 12.17
CA MET A 531 17.76 16.88 11.72
C MET A 531 19.28 16.92 11.68
N LEU A 532 19.92 15.93 12.27
CA LEU A 532 21.36 15.74 12.23
C LEU A 532 21.68 14.53 11.35
N TYR A 533 22.41 14.77 10.27
CA TYR A 533 22.83 13.75 9.31
C TYR A 533 24.25 13.29 9.57
N HIS A 534 24.47 11.98 9.51
CA HIS A 534 25.79 11.35 9.44
C HIS A 534 25.77 10.35 8.29
N ILE A 535 26.51 10.60 7.22
CA ILE A 535 26.58 9.75 6.04
C ILE A 535 28.01 9.19 5.90
N ASN A 536 28.12 7.89 5.79
CA ASN A 536 29.31 7.21 5.28
C ASN A 536 29.14 7.05 3.78
N SER A 537 29.82 7.88 3.00
CA SER A 537 29.60 8.01 1.55
C SER A 537 30.15 6.83 0.74
N GLY A 538 30.96 5.96 1.35
CA GLY A 538 31.49 4.74 0.74
C GLY A 538 32.72 4.21 1.46
N THR A 539 32.73 2.90 1.67
CA THR A 539 33.89 2.14 2.14
C THR A 539 34.04 0.92 1.24
N TYR A 540 35.18 0.83 0.57
CA TYR A 540 35.59 -0.30 -0.25
C TYR A 540 36.75 -0.99 0.44
N GLU A 541 36.58 -2.26 0.81
CA GLU A 541 37.58 -2.99 1.61
C GLU A 541 37.73 -4.45 1.15
N PRO A 542 38.89 -5.09 1.37
CA PRO A 542 39.07 -6.49 1.06
C PRO A 542 38.11 -7.36 1.88
N GLU A 543 37.62 -8.43 1.26
CA GLU A 543 36.82 -9.47 1.92
C GLU A 543 37.65 -10.74 1.99
N GLY A 544 38.00 -11.17 3.22
CA GLY A 544 38.91 -12.31 3.47
C GLY A 544 40.38 -11.97 3.44
N SER A 545 41.23 -12.94 3.87
CA SER A 545 42.66 -12.77 4.03
C SER A 545 43.46 -12.89 2.73
N GLU A 546 42.86 -13.43 1.66
CA GLU A 546 43.53 -13.66 0.38
C GLU A 546 43.30 -12.53 -0.63
N SER A 547 42.51 -11.55 -0.27
CA SER A 547 42.16 -10.44 -1.15
C SER A 547 43.32 -9.44 -1.24
N PHE A 548 43.70 -9.07 -2.46
CA PHE A 548 44.64 -7.99 -2.77
C PHE A 548 43.97 -6.63 -2.95
N VAL A 549 42.66 -6.54 -2.74
CA VAL A 549 41.92 -5.28 -2.80
C VAL A 549 42.45 -4.30 -1.77
N LYS A 550 42.78 -3.09 -2.21
CA LYS A 550 43.22 -2.01 -1.31
C LYS A 550 42.01 -1.34 -0.69
N LYS A 551 42.08 -1.14 0.62
CA LYS A 551 41.03 -0.39 1.33
C LYS A 551 41.02 1.05 0.87
N ASP A 552 39.83 1.50 0.50
CA ASP A 552 39.50 2.88 0.12
C ASP A 552 38.28 3.36 0.91
N VAL A 553 38.31 4.57 1.45
CA VAL A 553 37.26 5.12 2.30
C VAL A 553 37.02 6.57 1.94
N LEU A 554 35.80 6.89 1.53
CA LEU A 554 35.39 8.28 1.28
C LEU A 554 35.22 9.04 2.61
N GLN A 555 35.44 10.35 2.56
CA GLN A 555 35.20 11.21 3.72
C GLN A 555 33.69 11.20 4.08
N LYS A 556 33.42 11.11 5.39
CA LYS A 556 32.03 11.12 5.92
C LYS A 556 31.43 12.51 5.78
N ASP A 557 30.14 12.56 5.43
CA ASP A 557 29.36 13.78 5.41
C ASP A 557 28.60 13.96 6.73
N LYS A 558 28.59 15.16 7.27
CA LYS A 558 27.79 15.55 8.43
C LYS A 558 27.10 16.87 8.16
N ALA A 559 25.85 17.01 8.57
CA ALA A 559 25.13 18.26 8.47
C ALA A 559 24.03 18.38 9.52
N LEU A 560 23.72 19.61 9.88
CA LEU A 560 22.56 19.98 10.68
C LEU A 560 21.58 20.76 9.81
N GLU A 561 20.35 20.24 9.69
CA GLU A 561 19.22 20.92 9.05
C GLU A 561 18.20 21.29 10.10
N THR A 562 17.87 22.58 10.23
CA THR A 562 16.83 23.06 11.14
C THR A 562 15.87 23.95 10.36
N ALA A 563 14.58 23.79 10.60
CA ALA A 563 13.58 24.63 9.99
C ALA A 563 12.48 25.02 10.98
N PHE A 564 12.08 26.28 10.90
CA PHE A 564 10.94 26.84 11.61
C PHE A 564 9.82 27.12 10.62
N TYR A 565 8.56 26.92 11.02
CA TYR A 565 7.43 27.12 10.13
C TYR A 565 6.22 27.68 10.87
N LEU A 566 5.44 28.42 10.10
CA LEU A 566 4.15 28.98 10.50
C LEU A 566 3.23 28.92 9.29
N GLY A 567 2.01 28.42 9.49
CA GLY A 567 0.95 28.40 8.49
C GLY A 567 -0.38 28.75 9.12
N ASP A 568 -1.23 29.43 8.37
CA ASP A 568 -2.59 29.77 8.75
C ASP A 568 -3.58 29.23 7.69
N GLU A 569 -4.52 28.41 8.11
CA GLU A 569 -5.67 28.06 7.33
C GLU A 569 -6.83 28.97 7.72
N TRP A 570 -7.16 29.89 6.82
CA TRP A 570 -8.14 30.95 7.02
C TRP A 570 -9.40 30.72 6.19
N GLU A 571 -10.50 30.48 6.87
CA GLU A 571 -11.83 30.47 6.27
C GLU A 571 -12.41 31.89 6.19
N ILE A 572 -12.08 32.63 5.14
CA ILE A 572 -12.53 34.01 4.94
C ILE A 572 -14.06 34.08 4.87
N THR A 573 -14.63 33.16 4.08
CA THR A 573 -16.08 32.95 3.95
C THR A 573 -16.34 31.45 3.77
N PRO A 574 -17.56 30.95 3.91
CA PRO A 574 -17.88 29.54 3.61
C PRO A 574 -17.48 29.11 2.19
N LYS A 575 -17.37 30.08 1.26
CA LYS A 575 -16.98 29.84 -0.14
C LYS A 575 -15.49 30.02 -0.41
N LEU A 576 -14.79 30.87 0.35
CA LEU A 576 -13.39 31.25 0.14
C LEU A 576 -12.54 30.86 1.34
N SER A 577 -11.61 29.94 1.13
CA SER A 577 -10.60 29.56 2.09
C SER A 577 -9.20 29.75 1.51
N VAL A 578 -8.26 30.18 2.33
CA VAL A 578 -6.86 30.41 1.98
C VAL A 578 -5.98 29.71 3.01
N ASN A 579 -4.96 29.02 2.55
CA ASN A 579 -3.90 28.49 3.41
C ASN A 579 -2.60 29.21 3.00
N ALA A 580 -2.00 29.94 3.92
CA ALA A 580 -0.76 30.67 3.72
C ALA A 580 0.28 30.24 4.75
N GLY A 581 1.49 29.95 4.32
CA GLY A 581 2.55 29.49 5.21
C GLY A 581 3.94 29.93 4.77
N ILE A 582 4.81 30.03 5.73
CA ILE A 582 6.24 30.27 5.56
C ILE A 582 7.03 29.22 6.34
N ARG A 583 8.06 28.68 5.70
CA ARG A 583 9.08 27.86 6.34
C ARG A 583 10.42 28.50 6.14
N TYR A 584 11.22 28.61 7.18
CA TYR A 584 12.59 29.11 7.07
C TYR A 584 13.55 27.97 7.39
N SER A 585 14.30 27.51 6.40
CA SER A 585 15.25 26.42 6.53
C SER A 585 16.67 26.91 6.64
N LEU A 586 17.43 26.29 7.54
CA LEU A 586 18.87 26.48 7.75
C LEU A 586 19.53 25.10 7.61
N PHE A 587 20.52 25.03 6.76
CA PHE A 587 21.31 23.81 6.55
C PHE A 587 22.78 24.15 6.69
N SER A 588 23.51 23.46 7.54
CA SER A 588 24.93 23.68 7.79
C SER A 588 25.69 22.37 7.62
N ALA A 589 26.60 22.32 6.65
CA ALA A 589 27.57 21.26 6.53
C ALA A 589 28.60 21.37 7.68
N LEU A 590 28.94 20.21 8.31
CA LEU A 590 29.74 20.14 9.52
C LEU A 590 31.04 19.33 9.29
N GLY A 591 32.11 19.74 9.94
CA GLY A 591 33.31 18.94 10.08
C GLY A 591 33.19 17.80 11.10
N PRO A 592 34.18 16.87 11.19
CA PRO A 592 35.50 16.96 10.58
C PRO A 592 35.48 16.53 9.11
N ARG A 593 36.00 17.36 8.24
CA ARG A 593 36.16 17.07 6.81
C ARG A 593 37.10 18.05 6.13
N SER A 594 37.78 17.59 5.08
CA SER A 594 38.52 18.46 4.15
C SER A 594 37.68 18.70 2.90
N TYR A 595 37.75 19.90 2.35
CA TYR A 595 37.17 20.25 1.07
C TYR A 595 38.17 21.04 0.21
N TYR A 596 38.01 20.90 -1.11
CA TYR A 596 38.91 21.57 -2.07
C TYR A 596 38.35 22.92 -2.46
N GLN A 597 39.30 23.87 -2.51
CA GLN A 597 39.03 25.18 -3.10
C GLN A 597 39.58 25.20 -4.53
N TYR A 598 38.78 25.59 -5.47
CA TYR A 598 39.13 25.64 -6.88
C TYR A 598 39.41 27.07 -7.34
N ALA A 599 40.26 27.22 -8.37
CA ALA A 599 40.57 28.51 -8.96
C ALA A 599 39.30 29.27 -9.38
N SER A 600 39.25 30.57 -9.02
CA SER A 600 38.07 31.38 -9.27
C SER A 600 37.76 31.47 -10.77
N GLY A 601 36.46 31.24 -11.12
CA GLY A 601 36.04 31.28 -12.53
C GLY A 601 36.30 30.00 -13.33
N MET A 602 37.00 29.02 -12.77
CA MET A 602 37.22 27.72 -13.41
C MET A 602 36.25 26.66 -12.94
N LEU A 603 36.07 25.61 -13.71
CA LEU A 603 35.30 24.43 -13.31
C LEU A 603 36.12 23.62 -12.28
N PRO A 604 35.45 22.94 -11.35
CA PRO A 604 36.11 21.97 -10.48
C PRO A 604 36.79 20.88 -11.32
N HIS A 605 38.10 20.75 -11.14
CA HIS A 605 38.96 19.74 -11.74
C HIS A 605 40.19 19.61 -10.87
N GLU A 606 40.83 18.44 -10.84
CA GLU A 606 42.00 18.22 -9.98
C GLU A 606 43.12 19.24 -10.23
N SER A 607 43.36 19.61 -11.49
CA SER A 607 44.35 20.62 -11.87
C SER A 607 43.99 22.06 -11.50
N THR A 608 42.76 22.35 -11.10
CA THR A 608 42.28 23.67 -10.69
C THR A 608 42.20 23.85 -9.17
N ILE A 609 42.59 22.82 -8.40
CA ILE A 609 42.63 22.90 -6.95
C ILE A 609 43.70 23.92 -6.54
N THR A 610 43.31 24.92 -5.78
CA THR A 610 44.23 25.95 -5.26
C THR A 610 44.59 25.73 -3.79
N ASP A 611 43.69 25.14 -3.02
CA ASP A 611 43.88 24.86 -1.59
C ASP A 611 43.00 23.72 -1.08
N THR A 612 43.43 23.10 0.02
CA THR A 612 42.66 22.09 0.72
C THR A 612 42.35 22.53 2.14
N ILE A 613 41.12 22.92 2.40
CA ILE A 613 40.70 23.47 3.69
C ILE A 613 40.15 22.34 4.57
N THR A 614 40.73 22.17 5.77
CA THR A 614 40.27 21.16 6.74
C THR A 614 39.48 21.84 7.87
N ALA A 615 38.25 21.38 8.07
CA ALA A 615 37.40 21.77 9.17
C ALA A 615 37.46 20.75 10.31
N GLY A 616 37.68 21.24 11.54
CA GLY A 616 37.63 20.36 12.73
C GLY A 616 36.23 19.90 13.10
N ALA A 617 36.14 18.98 14.04
CA ALA A 617 34.85 18.40 14.47
C ALA A 617 33.86 19.49 14.95
N GLY A 618 32.61 19.40 14.46
CA GLY A 618 31.53 20.33 14.82
C GLY A 618 31.61 21.75 14.23
N LYS A 619 32.66 22.08 13.48
CA LYS A 619 32.78 23.38 12.82
C LYS A 619 31.83 23.48 11.64
N PHE A 620 31.14 24.61 11.50
CA PHE A 620 30.33 24.95 10.34
C PHE A 620 31.22 25.25 9.15
N MET A 621 31.07 24.48 8.07
CA MET A 621 31.86 24.67 6.84
C MET A 621 31.14 25.61 5.88
N LYS A 622 29.86 25.36 5.66
CA LYS A 622 28.98 26.12 4.79
C LYS A 622 27.57 26.11 5.32
N THR A 623 26.95 27.26 5.42
CA THR A 623 25.55 27.38 5.79
C THR A 623 24.74 27.90 4.60
N TYR A 624 23.67 27.18 4.27
CA TYR A 624 22.65 27.61 3.34
C TYR A 624 21.37 27.86 4.12
N HIS A 625 20.66 28.94 3.79
CA HIS A 625 19.40 29.26 4.47
C HIS A 625 18.45 30.03 3.55
N GLY A 626 17.20 30.16 3.95
CA GLY A 626 16.25 31.01 3.28
C GLY A 626 14.80 30.58 3.46
N PRO A 627 13.89 31.48 3.06
CA PRO A 627 12.45 31.22 3.16
C PRO A 627 11.96 30.28 2.09
N GLU A 628 10.90 29.56 2.43
CA GLU A 628 10.09 28.72 1.55
C GLU A 628 8.64 29.14 1.74
N PHE A 629 7.95 29.49 0.67
CA PHE A 629 6.60 30.04 0.69
C PHE A 629 5.58 28.95 0.33
N ARG A 630 4.46 28.98 0.99
CA ARG A 630 3.30 28.11 0.76
C ARG A 630 2.06 28.99 0.64
N LEU A 631 1.32 28.83 -0.43
CA LEU A 631 0.07 29.55 -0.62
C LEU A 631 -0.90 28.64 -1.36
N SER A 632 -2.11 28.50 -0.87
CA SER A 632 -3.20 27.88 -1.60
C SER A 632 -4.51 28.56 -1.28
N ALA A 633 -5.38 28.59 -2.26
CA ALA A 633 -6.71 29.20 -2.14
C ALA A 633 -7.74 28.27 -2.79
N ARG A 634 -8.92 28.21 -2.20
CA ARG A 634 -10.09 27.53 -2.72
C ARG A 634 -11.25 28.50 -2.79
N TYR A 635 -11.95 28.50 -3.93
CA TYR A 635 -13.22 29.18 -4.09
C TYR A 635 -14.31 28.16 -4.51
N ALA A 636 -15.32 27.98 -3.66
CA ALA A 636 -16.46 27.13 -3.92
C ALA A 636 -17.57 27.93 -4.61
N PHE A 637 -17.84 27.65 -5.87
CA PHE A 637 -18.98 28.23 -6.59
C PHE A 637 -20.30 27.64 -6.09
N THR A 638 -20.28 26.32 -5.87
CA THR A 638 -21.39 25.53 -5.30
C THR A 638 -20.82 24.52 -4.32
N ASP A 639 -21.68 23.80 -3.60
CA ASP A 639 -21.26 22.72 -2.69
C ASP A 639 -20.55 21.56 -3.42
N ASN A 640 -20.77 21.44 -4.72
CA ASN A 640 -20.25 20.37 -5.55
C ASN A 640 -19.16 20.83 -6.54
N PHE A 641 -18.89 22.14 -6.65
CA PHE A 641 -17.91 22.66 -7.58
C PHE A 641 -17.01 23.71 -6.94
N SER A 642 -15.69 23.49 -7.02
CA SER A 642 -14.69 24.43 -6.54
C SER A 642 -13.53 24.58 -7.51
N VAL A 643 -12.89 25.75 -7.43
CA VAL A 643 -11.63 26.08 -8.10
C VAL A 643 -10.58 26.26 -7.03
N LYS A 644 -9.40 25.68 -7.25
CA LYS A 644 -8.26 25.82 -6.35
C LYS A 644 -7.05 26.32 -7.11
N ALA A 645 -6.20 27.09 -6.44
CA ALA A 645 -4.90 27.51 -6.93
C ALA A 645 -3.86 27.40 -5.81
N GLY A 646 -2.63 27.07 -6.17
CA GLY A 646 -1.57 26.92 -5.18
C GLY A 646 -0.20 27.31 -5.73
N PHE A 647 0.66 27.77 -4.83
CA PHE A 647 2.07 28.07 -5.08
C PHE A 647 2.89 27.54 -3.91
N ASN A 648 3.99 26.86 -4.21
CA ASN A 648 4.96 26.45 -3.21
C ASN A 648 6.39 26.58 -3.73
N SER A 649 7.30 27.00 -2.85
CA SER A 649 8.74 26.97 -3.08
C SER A 649 9.42 26.10 -2.05
N MET A 650 10.44 25.36 -2.46
CA MET A 650 11.10 24.34 -1.63
C MET A 650 12.60 24.28 -1.91
N ARG A 651 13.34 23.72 -0.94
CA ARG A 651 14.79 23.47 -1.01
C ARG A 651 15.08 22.01 -0.66
N GLN A 652 16.14 21.47 -1.26
CA GLN A 652 16.62 20.11 -0.98
C GLN A 652 18.13 20.14 -0.75
N TYR A 653 18.57 19.56 0.35
CA TYR A 653 19.95 19.58 0.84
C TYR A 653 20.66 18.23 0.79
N ILE A 654 19.92 17.15 0.55
CA ILE A 654 20.45 15.80 0.36
C ILE A 654 20.05 15.29 -1.01
N HIS A 655 20.99 14.70 -1.75
CA HIS A 655 20.87 14.34 -3.15
C HIS A 655 21.25 12.88 -3.34
N LYS A 656 20.53 12.17 -4.18
CA LYS A 656 20.89 10.83 -4.60
C LYS A 656 21.86 10.92 -5.77
N LEU A 657 22.98 10.26 -5.67
CA LEU A 657 23.94 10.10 -6.76
C LEU A 657 23.62 8.82 -7.51
N SER A 658 23.01 8.95 -8.66
CA SER A 658 22.64 7.84 -9.53
C SER A 658 22.65 8.31 -10.99
N ASN A 659 23.22 7.52 -11.86
CA ASN A 659 23.16 7.73 -13.31
C ASN A 659 22.02 6.94 -13.97
N THR A 660 21.13 6.39 -13.18
CA THR A 660 19.95 5.63 -13.64
C THR A 660 18.66 6.22 -13.08
N VAL A 661 17.60 6.15 -13.85
CA VAL A 661 16.24 6.56 -13.41
C VAL A 661 15.71 5.62 -12.34
N ILE A 662 16.08 4.36 -12.44
CA ILE A 662 15.62 3.29 -11.55
C ILE A 662 16.37 3.40 -10.23
N MET A 663 15.62 3.48 -9.14
CA MET A 663 16.20 3.48 -7.81
C MET A 663 16.88 2.13 -7.54
N SER A 664 18.18 2.18 -7.33
CA SER A 664 18.98 1.02 -6.95
C SER A 664 19.34 1.09 -5.47
N PRO A 665 19.37 -0.02 -4.73
CA PRO A 665 19.93 0.00 -3.38
C PRO A 665 21.40 0.43 -3.34
N THR A 666 22.13 0.32 -4.45
CA THR A 666 23.52 0.78 -4.57
C THR A 666 23.68 2.27 -4.86
N ASP A 667 22.57 3.01 -5.01
CA ASP A 667 22.61 4.47 -5.15
C ASP A 667 23.15 5.09 -3.85
N THR A 668 24.10 5.99 -3.99
CA THR A 668 24.67 6.71 -2.84
C THR A 668 23.98 8.04 -2.62
N TRP A 669 24.10 8.58 -1.40
CA TRP A 669 23.54 9.87 -1.04
C TRP A 669 24.64 10.86 -0.66
N LYS A 670 24.46 12.10 -1.02
CA LYS A 670 25.41 13.20 -0.81
C LYS A 670 24.69 14.40 -0.24
N LEU A 671 25.26 14.99 0.81
CA LEU A 671 24.79 16.26 1.36
C LEU A 671 25.30 17.44 0.54
N SER A 672 24.55 18.52 0.52
CA SER A 672 25.06 19.82 0.07
C SER A 672 26.25 20.23 0.93
N ASP A 673 27.27 20.78 0.30
CA ASP A 673 28.48 21.23 0.98
C ASP A 673 29.02 22.52 0.32
N VAL A 674 30.30 22.79 0.45
CA VAL A 674 30.94 23.98 -0.13
C VAL A 674 30.86 24.00 -1.66
N ASN A 675 30.98 22.81 -2.28
CA ASN A 675 31.06 22.63 -3.74
C ASN A 675 29.74 22.17 -4.37
N ILE A 676 28.86 21.52 -3.61
CA ILE A 676 27.56 21.02 -4.07
C ILE A 676 26.43 21.86 -3.47
N LYS A 677 25.79 22.66 -4.32
CA LYS A 677 24.71 23.56 -3.91
C LYS A 677 23.40 22.81 -3.66
N PRO A 678 22.54 23.34 -2.75
CA PRO A 678 21.18 22.82 -2.59
C PRO A 678 20.34 23.02 -3.86
N GLN A 679 19.55 22.02 -4.21
CA GLN A 679 18.54 22.17 -5.25
C GLN A 679 17.40 23.07 -4.74
N ARG A 680 16.83 23.88 -5.62
CA ARG A 680 15.70 24.78 -5.32
C ARG A 680 14.62 24.56 -6.37
N GLY A 681 13.38 24.57 -5.93
CA GLY A 681 12.24 24.46 -6.82
C GLY A 681 11.08 25.35 -6.38
N TRP A 682 10.29 25.79 -7.35
CA TRP A 682 8.97 26.34 -7.09
C TRP A 682 7.96 25.77 -8.08
N GLN A 683 6.72 25.71 -7.64
CA GLN A 683 5.61 25.18 -8.42
C GLN A 683 4.38 26.06 -8.23
N ALA A 684 3.70 26.37 -9.36
CA ALA A 684 2.36 26.92 -9.37
C ALA A 684 1.41 25.90 -9.99
N ALA A 685 0.22 25.79 -9.44
CA ALA A 685 -0.79 24.86 -9.94
C ALA A 685 -2.20 25.43 -9.75
N ALA A 686 -3.11 25.04 -10.62
CA ALA A 686 -4.54 25.35 -10.50
C ALA A 686 -5.37 24.13 -10.87
N GLY A 687 -6.55 24.01 -10.27
CA GLY A 687 -7.42 22.84 -10.49
C GLY A 687 -8.91 23.17 -10.36
N LEU A 688 -9.70 22.39 -11.10
CA LEU A 688 -11.17 22.39 -11.07
C LEU A 688 -11.62 21.06 -10.45
N TYR A 689 -12.56 21.12 -9.53
CA TYR A 689 -13.08 19.95 -8.81
C TYR A 689 -14.59 19.98 -8.84
N LEU A 690 -15.15 18.89 -9.35
CA LEU A 690 -16.58 18.75 -9.52
C LEU A 690 -17.04 17.40 -8.98
N ASN A 691 -18.04 17.39 -8.12
CA ASN A 691 -18.73 16.19 -7.68
C ASN A 691 -20.14 16.13 -8.30
N SER A 692 -20.59 14.94 -8.66
CA SER A 692 -21.98 14.77 -9.04
C SER A 692 -22.92 15.12 -7.87
N PRO A 693 -24.16 15.58 -8.10
CA PRO A 693 -25.11 15.87 -7.01
C PRO A 693 -25.36 14.67 -6.09
N SER A 694 -25.27 13.45 -6.62
CA SER A 694 -25.36 12.21 -5.83
C SER A 694 -24.12 11.88 -5.00
N GLY A 695 -22.99 12.60 -5.19
CA GLY A 695 -21.70 12.30 -4.56
C GLY A 695 -21.04 11.00 -5.05
N ILE A 696 -21.56 10.38 -6.12
CA ILE A 696 -21.08 9.09 -6.65
C ILE A 696 -19.82 9.28 -7.51
N TRP A 697 -19.81 10.35 -8.31
CA TRP A 697 -18.73 10.65 -9.23
C TRP A 697 -17.98 11.90 -8.80
N GLU A 698 -16.67 11.81 -8.84
CA GLU A 698 -15.73 12.91 -8.66
C GLU A 698 -14.94 13.14 -9.94
N TYR A 699 -14.79 14.38 -10.31
CA TYR A 699 -14.01 14.82 -11.46
C TYR A 699 -13.01 15.85 -11.01
N SER A 700 -11.78 15.75 -11.47
CA SER A 700 -10.79 16.81 -11.29
C SER A 700 -9.96 17.02 -12.55
N VAL A 701 -9.60 18.28 -12.76
CA VAL A 701 -8.66 18.71 -13.79
C VAL A 701 -7.65 19.60 -13.11
N GLU A 702 -6.37 19.25 -13.14
CA GLU A 702 -5.29 20.03 -12.54
C GLU A 702 -4.24 20.37 -13.59
N GLY A 703 -3.78 21.61 -13.61
CA GLY A 703 -2.63 22.05 -14.39
C GLY A 703 -1.52 22.56 -13.50
N TYR A 704 -0.27 22.32 -13.87
CA TYR A 704 0.88 22.78 -13.10
C TYR A 704 2.05 23.24 -13.98
N TYR A 705 2.84 24.14 -13.42
CA TYR A 705 4.14 24.51 -13.92
C TYR A 705 5.15 24.55 -12.76
N LYS A 706 6.29 23.88 -12.95
CA LYS A 706 7.39 23.76 -11.98
C LYS A 706 8.68 24.27 -12.60
N ARG A 707 9.49 25.01 -11.82
CA ARG A 707 10.85 25.37 -12.19
C ARG A 707 11.83 24.88 -11.15
N MET A 708 12.96 24.35 -11.61
CA MET A 708 14.03 23.84 -10.78
C MET A 708 15.33 24.59 -11.09
N SER A 709 16.10 24.87 -10.06
CA SER A 709 17.40 25.55 -10.14
C SER A 709 18.43 24.76 -9.33
N ASP A 710 19.68 24.80 -9.78
CA ASP A 710 20.77 24.03 -9.21
C ASP A 710 20.44 22.51 -9.18
N TYR A 711 19.69 22.03 -10.16
CA TYR A 711 19.36 20.60 -10.31
C TYR A 711 20.64 19.83 -10.63
N LEU A 712 20.91 18.76 -9.89
CA LEU A 712 22.11 17.94 -10.08
C LEU A 712 21.93 16.97 -11.25
N ASP A 713 22.82 17.05 -12.22
CA ASP A 713 23.01 16.11 -13.32
C ASP A 713 24.50 15.73 -13.39
N TYR A 714 24.90 14.89 -14.30
CA TYR A 714 26.24 14.31 -14.35
C TYR A 714 26.89 14.50 -15.72
N ARG A 715 28.21 14.59 -15.73
CA ARG A 715 28.98 14.56 -16.99
C ARG A 715 28.82 13.19 -17.67
N GLY A 716 29.05 13.15 -18.98
CA GLY A 716 29.21 11.87 -19.71
C GLY A 716 30.42 11.12 -19.14
N GLY A 717 30.21 9.84 -18.74
CA GLY A 717 31.25 9.01 -18.15
C GLY A 717 31.56 9.30 -16.67
N ALA A 718 30.68 10.04 -15.97
CA ALA A 718 30.84 10.35 -14.55
C ALA A 718 31.05 9.09 -13.70
N LYS A 719 32.03 9.11 -12.81
CA LYS A 719 32.25 8.09 -11.80
C LYS A 719 31.51 8.50 -10.52
N LEU A 720 30.39 7.87 -10.21
CA LEU A 720 29.57 8.23 -9.06
C LEU A 720 29.92 7.42 -7.80
N LEU A 721 30.52 6.25 -7.95
CA LEU A 721 30.84 5.33 -6.86
C LEU A 721 32.31 5.46 -6.50
N MET A 722 32.62 5.54 -5.20
CA MET A 722 33.99 5.68 -4.67
C MET A 722 34.79 6.81 -5.35
N ASN A 723 34.14 7.96 -5.53
CA ASN A 723 34.76 9.14 -6.12
C ASN A 723 35.09 10.18 -5.04
N HIS A 724 36.41 10.45 -4.82
CA HIS A 724 36.89 11.43 -3.85
C HIS A 724 36.67 12.89 -4.28
N HIS A 725 36.42 13.11 -5.59
CA HIS A 725 36.19 14.43 -6.21
C HIS A 725 34.85 14.46 -6.95
N ILE A 726 33.80 14.00 -6.29
CA ILE A 726 32.47 13.90 -6.91
C ILE A 726 31.99 15.21 -7.48
N GLU A 727 32.39 16.34 -6.92
CA GLU A 727 32.08 17.68 -7.41
C GLU A 727 32.62 18.00 -8.79
N THR A 728 33.61 17.24 -9.27
CA THR A 728 34.14 17.38 -10.64
C THR A 728 33.24 16.70 -11.69
N ASP A 729 32.48 15.69 -11.28
CA ASP A 729 31.60 14.91 -12.14
C ASP A 729 30.14 15.35 -12.13
N VAL A 730 29.77 16.14 -11.12
CA VAL A 730 28.42 16.73 -11.00
C VAL A 730 28.33 18.04 -11.79
N ILE A 731 27.22 18.21 -12.48
CA ILE A 731 26.88 19.45 -13.18
C ILE A 731 25.58 20.03 -12.61
N ASN A 732 25.53 21.35 -12.47
CA ASN A 732 24.32 22.05 -12.10
C ASN A 732 23.54 22.44 -13.34
N THR A 733 22.26 22.07 -13.37
CA THR A 733 21.35 22.37 -14.47
C THR A 733 20.15 23.19 -14.00
N GLN A 734 19.45 23.79 -14.94
CA GLN A 734 18.13 24.34 -14.73
C GLN A 734 17.10 23.39 -15.30
N GLY A 735 15.95 23.29 -14.62
CA GLY A 735 14.86 22.42 -15.08
C GLY A 735 13.53 23.16 -15.11
N HIS A 736 12.63 22.71 -15.98
CA HIS A 736 11.22 23.05 -15.92
C HIS A 736 10.35 21.84 -16.24
N ALA A 737 9.19 21.78 -15.63
CA ALA A 737 8.18 20.77 -15.88
C ALA A 737 6.79 21.40 -15.94
N TYR A 738 5.93 20.86 -16.78
CA TYR A 738 4.53 21.28 -16.88
C TYR A 738 3.64 20.10 -17.26
N GLY A 739 2.37 20.17 -16.89
CA GLY A 739 1.43 19.10 -17.23
C GLY A 739 -0.01 19.42 -16.87
N VAL A 740 -0.89 18.59 -17.40
CA VAL A 740 -2.31 18.57 -17.12
C VAL A 740 -2.68 17.16 -16.67
N GLU A 741 -3.40 17.09 -15.57
CA GLU A 741 -3.87 15.86 -14.94
C GLU A 741 -5.40 15.82 -14.99
N LEU A 742 -5.97 14.73 -15.48
CA LEU A 742 -7.42 14.47 -15.49
C LEU A 742 -7.69 13.25 -14.62
N GLN A 743 -8.68 13.34 -13.75
CA GLN A 743 -9.15 12.21 -12.96
C GLN A 743 -10.66 12.13 -13.00
N VAL A 744 -11.15 10.91 -13.14
CA VAL A 744 -12.54 10.53 -12.95
C VAL A 744 -12.58 9.40 -11.94
N LYS A 745 -13.25 9.61 -10.81
CA LYS A 745 -13.35 8.63 -9.74
C LYS A 745 -14.81 8.30 -9.44
N LYS A 746 -15.11 7.02 -9.38
CA LYS A 746 -16.41 6.51 -8.95
C LYS A 746 -16.24 5.79 -7.63
N GLN A 747 -16.76 6.37 -6.55
CA GLN A 747 -16.50 5.89 -5.20
C GLN A 747 -17.36 4.70 -4.80
N VAL A 748 -18.55 4.53 -5.38
CA VAL A 748 -19.58 3.64 -4.89
C VAL A 748 -20.32 2.90 -5.98
N GLY A 749 -21.02 1.81 -5.60
CA GLY A 749 -21.80 0.95 -6.46
C GLY A 749 -21.07 -0.34 -6.82
N LYS A 750 -21.70 -1.18 -7.65
CA LYS A 750 -21.10 -2.45 -8.08
C LYS A 750 -19.78 -2.26 -8.81
N LEU A 751 -19.71 -1.23 -9.66
CA LEU A 751 -18.48 -0.77 -10.29
C LEU A 751 -17.96 0.44 -9.54
N ASN A 752 -16.75 0.36 -8.98
CA ASN A 752 -16.03 1.46 -8.35
C ASN A 752 -14.57 1.48 -8.82
N GLY A 753 -13.89 2.62 -8.66
CA GLY A 753 -12.52 2.80 -9.11
C GLY A 753 -12.26 4.19 -9.67
N TRP A 754 -11.16 4.34 -10.39
CA TRP A 754 -10.78 5.61 -11.01
C TRP A 754 -10.06 5.41 -12.34
N MET A 755 -10.10 6.45 -13.13
CA MET A 755 -9.38 6.59 -14.38
C MET A 755 -8.62 7.91 -14.35
N ASN A 756 -7.34 7.84 -14.66
CA ASN A 756 -6.44 8.98 -14.68
C ASN A 756 -5.77 9.11 -16.04
N TYR A 757 -5.64 10.34 -16.51
CA TYR A 757 -4.80 10.66 -17.66
C TYR A 757 -3.93 11.86 -17.31
N THR A 758 -2.65 11.76 -17.62
CA THR A 758 -1.68 12.83 -17.41
C THR A 758 -0.91 13.10 -18.70
N TYR A 759 -0.96 14.34 -19.16
CA TYR A 759 0.00 14.85 -20.13
C TYR A 759 1.03 15.70 -19.40
N SER A 760 2.32 15.38 -19.51
CA SER A 760 3.36 16.21 -18.89
C SER A 760 4.70 16.10 -19.56
N ARG A 761 5.49 17.17 -19.49
CA ARG A 761 6.85 17.24 -20.01
C ARG A 761 7.81 17.76 -18.95
N THR A 762 9.05 17.28 -19.00
CA THR A 762 10.13 17.71 -18.10
C THR A 762 11.43 17.84 -18.85
N PHE A 763 12.06 19.01 -18.74
CA PHE A 763 13.30 19.34 -19.45
C PHE A 763 14.37 19.87 -18.51
N LEU A 764 15.62 19.58 -18.84
CA LEU A 764 16.81 20.14 -18.23
C LEU A 764 17.64 20.92 -19.25
N ARG A 765 18.44 21.82 -18.74
CA ARG A 765 19.38 22.62 -19.54
C ARG A 765 20.60 22.94 -18.71
N GLN A 766 21.78 22.71 -19.29
CA GLN A 766 23.03 23.17 -18.75
C GLN A 766 23.39 24.52 -19.37
N ASN A 767 23.47 25.58 -18.55
CA ASN A 767 23.76 26.93 -19.03
C ASN A 767 24.95 27.59 -18.29
N ASP A 768 25.88 26.79 -17.78
CA ASP A 768 27.11 27.28 -17.13
C ASP A 768 28.04 27.84 -18.19
N LYS A 769 28.26 29.14 -18.17
CA LYS A 769 29.11 29.87 -19.14
C LYS A 769 30.58 29.46 -19.10
N ARG A 770 31.03 28.76 -18.05
CA ARG A 770 32.41 28.26 -17.94
C ARG A 770 32.64 27.00 -18.77
N ILE A 771 31.57 26.39 -19.24
CA ILE A 771 31.62 25.15 -20.00
C ILE A 771 31.60 25.46 -21.48
N GLU A 772 32.69 25.14 -22.17
CA GLU A 772 32.83 25.38 -23.61
C GLU A 772 31.85 24.55 -24.44
N LYS A 773 31.68 23.27 -24.06
CA LYS A 773 30.74 22.34 -24.69
C LYS A 773 29.72 21.83 -23.68
N PRO A 774 28.63 22.58 -23.43
CA PRO A 774 27.59 22.12 -22.53
C PRO A 774 26.82 20.93 -23.11
N VAL A 775 26.14 20.19 -22.24
CA VAL A 775 25.27 19.07 -22.65
C VAL A 775 24.28 19.55 -23.70
N ASN A 776 24.16 18.81 -24.80
CA ASN A 776 23.33 19.13 -25.96
C ASN A 776 23.52 20.58 -26.46
N ASN A 777 24.76 21.05 -26.50
CA ASN A 777 25.14 22.42 -26.91
C ASN A 777 24.40 23.53 -26.12
N GLY A 778 23.93 23.23 -24.92
CA GLY A 778 23.17 24.17 -24.08
C GLY A 778 21.69 24.29 -24.41
N ASP A 779 21.16 23.42 -25.23
CA ASP A 779 19.75 23.32 -25.51
C ASP A 779 18.98 22.55 -24.42
N TRP A 780 17.66 22.71 -24.41
CA TRP A 780 16.78 21.96 -23.52
C TRP A 780 16.66 20.49 -23.97
N TYR A 781 16.94 19.56 -23.08
CA TYR A 781 16.78 18.13 -23.31
C TYR A 781 15.79 17.50 -22.30
N PRO A 782 15.01 16.49 -22.69
CA PRO A 782 14.09 15.84 -21.77
C PRO A 782 14.86 15.07 -20.68
N THR A 783 14.29 15.02 -19.48
CA THR A 783 14.82 14.16 -18.41
C THR A 783 14.63 12.68 -18.77
N GLU A 784 15.43 11.79 -18.21
CA GLU A 784 15.31 10.35 -18.43
C GLU A 784 13.95 9.76 -18.01
N TYR A 785 13.19 10.46 -17.18
CA TYR A 785 11.85 10.08 -16.72
C TYR A 785 10.72 10.88 -17.40
N ASP A 786 11.01 11.65 -18.45
CA ASP A 786 10.00 12.36 -19.24
C ASP A 786 9.14 11.36 -20.02
N LYS A 787 7.89 11.21 -19.64
CA LYS A 787 6.88 10.39 -20.30
C LYS A 787 5.70 11.29 -20.64
N PRO A 788 5.52 11.72 -21.89
CA PRO A 788 4.47 12.67 -22.26
C PRO A 788 3.06 12.21 -21.88
N HIS A 789 2.71 10.99 -22.16
CA HIS A 789 1.38 10.43 -21.90
C HIS A 789 1.44 9.33 -20.86
N ASP A 790 0.55 9.38 -19.90
CA ASP A 790 0.38 8.39 -18.83
C ASP A 790 -1.11 8.19 -18.60
N PHE A 791 -1.59 6.97 -18.77
CA PHE A 791 -2.97 6.59 -18.58
C PHE A 791 -3.06 5.43 -17.59
N LYS A 792 -3.93 5.55 -16.60
CA LYS A 792 -4.17 4.52 -15.58
C LYS A 792 -5.64 4.33 -15.35
N PHE A 793 -6.05 3.08 -15.31
CA PHE A 793 -7.39 2.68 -14.95
C PHE A 793 -7.30 1.63 -13.84
N VAL A 794 -8.02 1.88 -12.77
CA VAL A 794 -8.19 0.96 -11.64
C VAL A 794 -9.68 0.76 -11.44
N GLY A 795 -10.16 -0.44 -11.68
CA GLY A 795 -11.56 -0.79 -11.58
C GLY A 795 -11.81 -2.02 -10.72
N ASN A 796 -12.86 -1.99 -9.93
CA ASN A 796 -13.35 -3.13 -9.17
C ASN A 796 -14.84 -3.30 -9.43
N TYR A 797 -15.24 -4.51 -9.83
CA TYR A 797 -16.64 -4.85 -10.07
C TYR A 797 -17.09 -5.92 -9.09
N LYS A 798 -18.09 -5.59 -8.27
CA LYS A 798 -18.71 -6.50 -7.31
C LYS A 798 -19.89 -7.23 -7.95
N PHE A 799 -19.71 -8.52 -8.24
CA PHE A 799 -20.80 -9.38 -8.72
C PHE A 799 -21.85 -9.58 -7.62
N THR A 800 -21.35 -9.93 -6.43
CA THR A 800 -22.12 -10.07 -5.21
C THR A 800 -21.32 -9.48 -4.04
N HIS A 801 -21.82 -9.56 -2.83
CA HIS A 801 -21.06 -9.19 -1.63
C HIS A 801 -19.85 -10.11 -1.36
N ARG A 802 -19.79 -11.31 -1.99
CA ARG A 802 -18.71 -12.30 -1.80
C ARG A 802 -17.74 -12.38 -2.96
N TYR A 803 -18.14 -11.96 -4.13
CA TYR A 803 -17.35 -12.14 -5.35
C TYR A 803 -17.12 -10.77 -6.00
N SER A 804 -15.88 -10.44 -6.21
CA SER A 804 -15.51 -9.26 -6.97
C SER A 804 -14.36 -9.56 -7.94
N MET A 805 -14.30 -8.77 -8.99
CA MET A 805 -13.21 -8.78 -9.96
C MET A 805 -12.60 -7.39 -10.00
N SER A 806 -11.28 -7.35 -10.03
CA SER A 806 -10.54 -6.11 -10.15
C SER A 806 -9.64 -6.14 -11.37
N ILE A 807 -9.48 -4.98 -12.00
CA ILE A 807 -8.64 -4.79 -13.17
C ILE A 807 -7.83 -3.51 -13.02
N ASN A 808 -6.53 -3.60 -13.31
CA ASN A 808 -5.64 -2.46 -13.46
C ASN A 808 -5.13 -2.41 -14.89
N VAL A 809 -5.13 -1.21 -15.48
CA VAL A 809 -4.49 -0.94 -16.77
C VAL A 809 -3.54 0.22 -16.58
N ASP A 810 -2.30 0.05 -17.02
CA ASP A 810 -1.24 1.07 -16.95
C ASP A 810 -0.60 1.20 -18.32
N TYR A 811 -0.70 2.40 -18.92
CA TYR A 811 -0.06 2.76 -20.18
C TYR A 811 0.76 4.03 -19.99
N SER A 812 1.98 4.03 -20.47
CA SER A 812 2.77 5.26 -20.56
C SER A 812 3.68 5.25 -21.78
N THR A 813 3.91 6.43 -22.35
CA THR A 813 4.92 6.59 -23.39
C THR A 813 6.30 6.20 -22.89
N GLY A 814 7.14 5.69 -23.79
CA GLY A 814 8.50 5.30 -23.50
C GLY A 814 9.34 6.46 -22.94
N ARG A 815 10.18 6.17 -21.96
CA ARG A 815 11.11 7.15 -21.41
C ARG A 815 12.27 7.45 -22.36
N PRO A 816 12.88 8.63 -22.30
CA PRO A 816 14.06 8.97 -23.06
C PRO A 816 15.28 8.10 -22.70
N THR A 817 16.12 7.92 -23.66
CA THR A 817 17.42 7.25 -23.54
C THR A 817 18.46 7.86 -24.44
N THR A 818 19.72 7.76 -24.05
CA THR A 818 20.87 8.16 -24.86
C THR A 818 21.40 6.94 -25.56
N ILE A 819 21.56 7.00 -26.88
CA ILE A 819 22.13 5.89 -27.65
C ILE A 819 23.56 6.20 -28.10
N PRO A 820 24.42 5.18 -28.24
CA PRO A 820 25.75 5.38 -28.78
C PRO A 820 25.70 5.71 -30.25
N ALA A 821 26.55 6.64 -30.69
CA ALA A 821 26.73 7.03 -32.09
C ALA A 821 27.89 6.30 -32.76
N GLY A 822 28.85 5.84 -31.99
CA GLY A 822 30.04 5.18 -32.47
C GLY A 822 31.00 4.75 -31.38
N GLN A 823 32.15 4.29 -31.78
CA GLN A 823 33.27 3.96 -30.88
C GLN A 823 34.50 4.71 -31.32
N TYR A 824 35.36 5.03 -30.36
CA TYR A 824 36.70 5.54 -30.62
C TYR A 824 37.71 4.87 -29.67
N TYR A 825 38.92 4.75 -30.13
CA TYR A 825 40.01 4.25 -29.30
C TYR A 825 40.59 5.40 -28.48
N ASP A 826 40.58 5.20 -27.19
CA ASP A 826 41.19 6.16 -26.24
C ASP A 826 42.61 5.69 -25.90
N GLU A 827 43.59 6.40 -26.44
CA GLU A 827 45.00 6.05 -26.23
C GLU A 827 45.42 6.15 -24.75
N SER A 828 44.81 7.05 -23.99
CA SER A 828 45.15 7.27 -22.57
C SER A 828 44.78 6.07 -21.69
N THR A 829 43.70 5.39 -22.02
CA THR A 829 43.21 4.21 -21.30
C THR A 829 43.45 2.90 -22.05
N GLN A 830 44.02 2.99 -23.26
CA GLN A 830 44.27 1.84 -24.17
C GLN A 830 43.01 0.97 -24.38
N SER A 831 41.86 1.60 -24.49
CA SER A 831 40.58 0.90 -24.61
C SER A 831 39.66 1.55 -25.62
N MET A 832 38.76 0.74 -26.20
CA MET A 832 37.66 1.26 -27.02
C MET A 832 36.62 1.90 -26.11
N ARG A 833 36.31 3.15 -26.40
CA ARG A 833 35.24 3.89 -25.72
C ARG A 833 34.07 4.16 -26.63
N VAL A 834 32.89 4.23 -26.06
CA VAL A 834 31.64 4.52 -26.77
C VAL A 834 31.44 6.02 -26.83
N TYR A 835 31.20 6.54 -28.04
CA TYR A 835 30.78 7.92 -28.25
C TYR A 835 29.24 7.96 -28.28
N TYR A 836 28.64 8.78 -27.46
CA TYR A 836 27.18 8.92 -27.36
C TYR A 836 26.67 10.10 -28.18
N THR A 837 25.43 9.96 -28.67
CA THR A 837 24.64 11.04 -29.27
C THR A 837 24.28 12.10 -28.24
N GLU A 838 23.48 13.08 -28.63
CA GLU A 838 22.81 14.02 -27.73
C GLU A 838 22.05 13.26 -26.64
N ARG A 839 22.16 13.78 -25.41
CA ARG A 839 21.55 13.17 -24.22
C ARG A 839 20.03 13.10 -24.40
N ASN A 840 19.47 11.91 -24.12
CA ASN A 840 18.03 11.66 -24.07
C ASN A 840 17.28 11.99 -25.38
N SER A 841 17.95 11.81 -26.51
CA SER A 841 17.42 12.10 -27.85
C SER A 841 16.48 11.04 -28.40
N TYR A 842 16.51 9.83 -27.84
CA TYR A 842 15.67 8.71 -28.25
C TYR A 842 14.74 8.26 -27.14
N ARG A 843 13.75 7.39 -27.46
CA ARG A 843 12.83 6.82 -26.48
C ARG A 843 12.81 5.30 -26.60
N ILE A 844 12.74 4.63 -25.44
CA ILE A 844 12.43 3.21 -25.38
C ILE A 844 10.97 2.97 -25.77
N PRO A 845 10.58 1.73 -26.15
CA PRO A 845 9.18 1.39 -26.43
C PRO A 845 8.22 1.74 -25.30
N ASP A 846 6.98 2.04 -25.68
CA ASP A 846 5.90 2.38 -24.72
C ASP A 846 5.61 1.24 -23.76
N TYR A 847 5.30 1.58 -22.55
CA TYR A 847 4.91 0.67 -21.48
C TYR A 847 3.40 0.40 -21.53
N PHE A 848 3.02 -0.87 -21.41
CA PHE A 848 1.62 -1.27 -21.25
C PHE A 848 1.52 -2.52 -20.37
N ARG A 849 0.65 -2.49 -19.38
CA ARG A 849 0.37 -3.63 -18.51
C ARG A 849 -1.11 -3.67 -18.12
N THR A 850 -1.63 -4.88 -18.04
CA THR A 850 -2.96 -5.15 -17.50
C THR A 850 -2.86 -6.26 -16.47
N ASP A 851 -3.45 -6.04 -15.29
CA ASP A 851 -3.52 -7.01 -14.20
C ASP A 851 -5.00 -7.28 -13.89
N ILE A 852 -5.34 -8.54 -13.64
CA ILE A 852 -6.70 -8.95 -13.30
C ILE A 852 -6.67 -9.83 -12.04
N SER A 853 -7.63 -9.62 -11.14
CA SER A 853 -7.83 -10.52 -10.00
C SER A 853 -9.30 -10.77 -9.71
N PHE A 854 -9.57 -11.96 -9.19
CA PHE A 854 -10.85 -12.37 -8.61
C PHE A 854 -10.68 -12.49 -7.10
N ASN A 855 -11.57 -11.83 -6.35
CA ASN A 855 -11.58 -11.86 -4.90
C ASN A 855 -12.83 -12.59 -4.43
N ILE A 856 -12.63 -13.54 -3.52
CA ILE A 856 -13.64 -14.42 -2.96
C ILE A 856 -13.64 -14.21 -1.45
N GLU A 857 -14.78 -13.87 -0.87
CA GLU A 857 -14.99 -13.77 0.57
C GLU A 857 -15.89 -14.94 1.03
N PRO A 858 -15.32 -16.09 1.39
CA PRO A 858 -16.09 -17.26 1.79
C PRO A 858 -16.82 -17.02 3.11
N SER A 859 -18.01 -17.61 3.24
CA SER A 859 -18.68 -17.70 4.55
C SER A 859 -17.90 -18.63 5.46
N HIS A 860 -17.80 -18.28 6.73
CA HIS A 860 -17.15 -19.12 7.74
C HIS A 860 -18.07 -19.28 8.96
N HIS A 861 -18.02 -20.45 9.57
CA HIS A 861 -18.70 -20.75 10.84
C HIS A 861 -17.74 -20.71 12.03
N LEU A 862 -16.45 -20.52 11.80
CA LEU A 862 -15.45 -20.44 12.86
C LEU A 862 -15.64 -19.16 13.66
N THR A 863 -15.89 -19.29 14.94
CA THR A 863 -16.15 -18.18 15.88
C THR A 863 -14.93 -17.27 16.06
N LEU A 864 -13.72 -17.83 15.93
CA LEU A 864 -12.46 -17.10 16.04
C LEU A 864 -12.14 -16.22 14.83
N LEU A 865 -12.61 -16.60 13.63
CA LEU A 865 -12.36 -15.81 12.43
C LEU A 865 -13.42 -14.73 12.27
N THR A 866 -13.00 -13.49 12.12
CA THR A 866 -13.89 -12.37 11.79
C THR A 866 -14.03 -12.19 10.28
N HIS A 867 -12.98 -12.53 9.50
CA HIS A 867 -13.01 -12.41 8.05
C HIS A 867 -11.99 -13.33 7.38
N SER A 868 -12.33 -13.84 6.19
CA SER A 868 -11.38 -14.53 5.32
C SER A 868 -11.58 -14.08 3.88
N SER A 869 -10.50 -14.01 3.11
CA SER A 869 -10.55 -13.69 1.68
C SER A 869 -9.50 -14.47 0.90
N ILE A 870 -9.86 -14.87 -0.31
CA ILE A 870 -8.98 -15.49 -1.28
C ILE A 870 -8.92 -14.55 -2.48
N SER A 871 -7.73 -14.18 -2.91
CA SER A 871 -7.50 -13.41 -4.13
C SER A 871 -6.70 -14.26 -5.11
N ILE A 872 -7.25 -14.46 -6.31
CA ILE A 872 -6.62 -15.20 -7.40
C ILE A 872 -6.51 -14.28 -8.58
N GLY A 873 -5.34 -14.15 -9.18
CA GLY A 873 -5.18 -13.24 -10.29
C GLY A 873 -3.96 -13.52 -11.16
N VAL A 874 -3.81 -12.67 -12.14
CA VAL A 874 -2.69 -12.70 -13.08
C VAL A 874 -2.14 -11.28 -13.22
N TYR A 875 -0.87 -11.13 -12.94
CA TYR A 875 -0.09 -9.94 -13.21
C TYR A 875 0.42 -9.98 -14.65
N ASN A 876 0.36 -8.85 -15.38
CA ASN A 876 0.72 -8.74 -16.79
C ASN A 876 0.01 -9.77 -17.67
N VAL A 877 -1.32 -9.77 -17.67
CA VAL A 877 -2.17 -10.71 -18.43
C VAL A 877 -1.81 -10.76 -19.91
N THR A 878 -1.39 -9.63 -20.47
CA THR A 878 -1.00 -9.53 -21.89
C THR A 878 0.34 -10.19 -22.21
N GLY A 879 1.14 -10.53 -21.22
CA GLY A 879 2.48 -11.08 -21.40
C GLY A 879 3.44 -10.15 -22.15
N ARG A 880 3.14 -8.85 -22.18
CA ARG A 880 3.98 -7.87 -22.89
C ARG A 880 5.35 -7.75 -22.21
N LYS A 881 6.40 -7.82 -23.01
CA LYS A 881 7.78 -7.57 -22.60
C LYS A 881 8.00 -6.06 -22.52
N ASN A 882 7.75 -5.47 -21.38
CA ASN A 882 8.02 -4.06 -21.14
C ASN A 882 9.52 -3.84 -20.95
N VAL A 883 10.08 -2.88 -21.66
CA VAL A 883 11.50 -2.59 -21.59
C VAL A 883 11.84 -1.90 -20.28
N TYR A 884 12.64 -2.57 -19.46
CA TYR A 884 13.15 -2.04 -18.19
C TYR A 884 14.38 -1.15 -18.42
N SER A 885 15.35 -1.65 -19.18
CA SER A 885 16.59 -0.95 -19.52
C SER A 885 17.10 -1.37 -20.87
N ILE A 886 17.92 -0.53 -21.48
CA ILE A 886 18.69 -0.84 -22.68
C ILE A 886 20.17 -0.71 -22.31
N TYR A 887 20.96 -1.68 -22.67
CA TYR A 887 22.42 -1.60 -22.59
C TYR A 887 23.02 -1.90 -23.95
N TYR A 888 24.22 -1.40 -24.16
CA TYR A 888 24.92 -1.50 -25.43
C TYR A 888 26.22 -2.24 -25.23
N MET A 889 26.50 -3.20 -26.09
CA MET A 889 27.75 -3.96 -26.08
C MET A 889 28.42 -3.89 -27.44
N PRO A 890 29.75 -3.71 -27.51
CA PRO A 890 30.50 -3.87 -28.76
C PRO A 890 30.59 -5.36 -29.10
N GLU A 891 30.06 -5.77 -30.20
CA GLU A 891 30.17 -7.12 -30.77
C GLU A 891 30.52 -7.05 -32.24
N GLU A 892 31.55 -7.78 -32.64
CA GLU A 892 31.98 -7.90 -34.06
C GLU A 892 32.20 -6.54 -34.75
N GLY A 893 32.72 -5.55 -34.00
CA GLY A 893 32.97 -4.20 -34.53
C GLY A 893 31.73 -3.30 -34.66
N GLN A 894 30.56 -3.79 -34.24
CA GLN A 894 29.30 -3.03 -34.18
C GLN A 894 28.83 -2.88 -32.74
N ILE A 895 28.10 -1.79 -32.46
CA ILE A 895 27.43 -1.60 -31.19
C ILE A 895 26.03 -2.22 -31.29
N LYS A 896 25.79 -3.31 -30.57
CA LYS A 896 24.47 -3.94 -30.46
C LYS A 896 23.76 -3.46 -29.22
N GLY A 897 22.48 -3.08 -29.34
CA GLY A 897 21.62 -2.69 -28.24
C GLY A 897 20.76 -3.86 -27.76
N TYR A 898 20.78 -4.14 -26.45
CA TYR A 898 20.01 -5.20 -25.82
C TYR A 898 18.95 -4.62 -24.89
N GLN A 899 17.71 -5.09 -25.04
CA GLN A 899 16.60 -4.69 -24.19
C GLN A 899 16.44 -5.70 -23.04
N ILE A 900 16.47 -5.22 -21.82
CA ILE A 900 16.15 -6.00 -20.63
C ILE A 900 14.66 -5.80 -20.31
N SER A 901 13.94 -6.90 -20.17
CA SER A 901 12.57 -6.94 -19.64
C SER A 901 12.55 -7.89 -18.44
N ILE A 902 11.91 -7.49 -17.34
CA ILE A 902 11.88 -8.30 -16.12
C ILE A 902 10.73 -9.31 -16.20
N PHE A 903 9.53 -8.83 -16.52
CA PHE A 903 8.32 -9.65 -16.59
C PHE A 903 7.75 -9.66 -18.02
N GLY A 904 8.25 -10.55 -18.86
CA GLY A 904 7.74 -10.73 -20.20
C GLY A 904 6.68 -11.82 -20.35
N VAL A 905 6.07 -12.28 -19.25
CA VAL A 905 5.08 -13.36 -19.22
C VAL A 905 3.99 -13.05 -18.21
N PRO A 906 2.77 -13.61 -18.37
CA PRO A 906 1.75 -13.56 -17.35
C PRO A 906 2.20 -14.28 -16.08
N ILE A 907 2.04 -13.64 -14.91
CA ILE A 907 2.43 -14.22 -13.62
C ILE A 907 1.17 -14.46 -12.79
N PRO A 908 0.75 -15.72 -12.59
CA PRO A 908 -0.37 -16.03 -11.72
C PRO A 908 0.02 -15.81 -10.25
N PHE A 909 -0.95 -15.40 -9.46
CA PHE A 909 -0.83 -15.30 -8.01
C PHE A 909 -2.09 -15.80 -7.31
N ILE A 910 -1.90 -16.26 -6.08
CA ILE A 910 -2.97 -16.58 -5.15
C ILE A 910 -2.54 -16.13 -3.76
N THR A 911 -3.47 -15.51 -3.05
CA THR A 911 -3.27 -15.12 -1.64
C THR A 911 -4.50 -15.48 -0.82
N TYR A 912 -4.27 -15.96 0.38
CA TYR A 912 -5.28 -16.22 1.39
C TYR A 912 -5.04 -15.34 2.60
N ASN A 913 -6.02 -14.55 2.98
CA ASN A 913 -5.93 -13.64 4.11
C ASN A 913 -7.03 -13.98 5.12
N ILE A 914 -6.67 -13.92 6.40
CA ILE A 914 -7.59 -14.11 7.52
C ILE A 914 -7.47 -12.96 8.50
N LYS A 915 -8.56 -12.68 9.21
CA LYS A 915 -8.60 -11.79 10.38
C LYS A 915 -9.28 -12.51 11.54
N PHE A 916 -8.84 -12.26 12.73
CA PHE A 916 -9.34 -12.87 13.96
C PHE A 916 -9.34 -11.90 15.14
#